data_7cda7a30159c4e5be7807c39dc446c86
#
_entry.id   7cda7a30159c4e5be7807c39dc446c86
#
_cell.length_a   1.000
_cell.length_b   1.000
_cell.length_c   1.000
_cell.angle_alpha   90.00
_cell.angle_beta   90.00
_cell.angle_gamma   90.00
#
_symmetry.space_group_name_H-M   'P 1'
#
loop_
_entity.id
_entity.type
_entity.pdbx_description
1 polymer ?
#
loop_
_entity_poly.entity_id
_entity_poly.type
_entity_poly.pdbx_seq_one_letter_code
_entity_poly.pdbx_strand_id
1 'polypeptide(L)'
;MKKEEFSLSTQTSLALRILRDTGANLFLTGKAGTGKTTFLRQLKERCPKRMIVVAPTGVAAMNAGGVTIHSFFQLPFGPYLPGRQAEGDARKFYKFSKEKTQIIRSLDLLVIDEISMVRADLLDAVSDVLKRHRRSPKPFGGVQLLLIGDLQQLAPVVKDEEWGLLQSQYASPFFFDSRDLASIPYWQIELTTVYRQSDSAFVDLLNHVRENRLDAATLQLLNSRYIPNFQPADADGYITLTTHNYMAQQINNRHLDKLPTRAFTFDAEIQGDFPAYNFPTEEHLVLKQGAQVMFVKNDSSGERRYYNGKIGHVASITSDRLTVIDSDGTEILVERETWTNTKYTLNTETQAIEESTAGTFCQYPLKLAWAITIHKSQGLTFDRAIIDAAAAFSHGQVYVALSRCRTLEGMVLTSPLSAQTLIRDTRVEQFTDSIPEHQPNDNQLAIAQKNYYRQLLVELFDFTDLQQAVEQTERKANQYLRLLYPNFASLTTTNRRLLYDQVTEVGSRFQKQLNGMIGKSLDYLNDKAIQERVQKGCPYFLEKLTELCLPLLQISHQNLDNKEAKLQINRTDDRLREELRRKLFVLKASQNGFSPETYLAAKAKAAIDEPEEKKERARSPRKREGVEKIEVSEDILHQDLYDRLRAWRWREAQAKNLPAYTILQQKAMLGIANTVPTDERTLLAIPGIGRRVVENYGESLLNIVSEWKKTADA
;
A
#
# COMPACT_ATOMS: atom_id res chain seq x y z
N MET A 1 26.77 -18.75 8.45
CA MET A 1 25.65 -19.72 8.44
C MET A 1 25.19 -19.90 7.00
N LYS A 2 25.22 -21.14 6.49
CA LYS A 2 24.71 -21.47 5.14
C LYS A 2 23.23 -21.05 5.09
N LYS A 3 22.85 -20.19 4.14
CA LYS A 3 21.45 -20.02 3.73
C LYS A 3 20.99 -21.42 3.33
N GLU A 4 20.08 -22.02 4.09
CA GLU A 4 19.36 -23.19 3.62
C GLU A 4 18.67 -22.78 2.32
N GLU A 5 19.16 -23.29 1.21
CA GLU A 5 18.45 -23.27 -0.06
C GLU A 5 17.19 -24.12 0.12
N PHE A 6 16.10 -23.45 0.50
CA PHE A 6 14.77 -24.04 0.37
C PHE A 6 14.60 -24.41 -1.09
N SER A 7 14.62 -25.71 -1.40
CA SER A 7 14.29 -26.17 -2.73
C SER A 7 12.86 -25.71 -3.05
N LEU A 8 12.73 -24.89 -4.07
CA LEU A 8 11.43 -24.42 -4.55
C LEU A 8 10.57 -25.63 -4.93
N SER A 9 9.37 -25.73 -4.38
CA SER A 9 8.40 -26.71 -4.87
C SER A 9 8.09 -26.45 -6.35
N THR A 10 7.60 -27.45 -7.05
CA THR A 10 7.22 -27.31 -8.47
C THR A 10 6.25 -26.13 -8.65
N GLN A 11 5.26 -25.96 -7.75
CA GLN A 11 4.27 -24.90 -7.80
C GLN A 11 4.90 -23.51 -7.56
N THR A 12 5.79 -23.36 -6.59
CA THR A 12 6.46 -22.08 -6.32
C THR A 12 7.40 -21.69 -7.46
N SER A 13 8.08 -22.67 -8.08
CA SER A 13 8.90 -22.45 -9.26
C SER A 13 8.07 -21.99 -10.46
N LEU A 14 6.92 -22.64 -10.70
CA LEU A 14 5.99 -22.26 -11.76
C LEU A 14 5.45 -20.84 -11.53
N ALA A 15 4.99 -20.53 -10.32
CA ALA A 15 4.49 -19.19 -9.96
C ALA A 15 5.56 -18.11 -10.20
N LEU A 16 6.82 -18.37 -9.82
CA LEU A 16 7.92 -17.43 -10.04
C LEU A 16 8.18 -17.20 -11.54
N ARG A 17 8.18 -18.25 -12.36
CA ARG A 17 8.34 -18.14 -13.82
C ARG A 17 7.22 -17.32 -14.45
N ILE A 18 5.96 -17.55 -14.03
CA ILE A 18 4.82 -16.76 -14.52
C ILE A 18 5.01 -15.29 -14.23
N LEU A 19 5.32 -14.93 -12.99
CA LEU A 19 5.42 -13.54 -12.58
C LEU A 19 6.62 -12.82 -13.18
N ARG A 20 7.76 -13.51 -13.32
CA ARG A 20 8.98 -12.95 -13.87
C ARG A 20 8.93 -12.84 -15.40
N ASP A 21 8.53 -13.92 -16.07
CA ASP A 21 8.75 -14.11 -17.50
C ASP A 21 7.50 -13.89 -18.35
N THR A 22 6.35 -13.57 -17.74
CA THR A 22 5.10 -13.29 -18.45
C THR A 22 4.39 -12.04 -17.90
N GLY A 23 3.40 -11.55 -18.66
CA GLY A 23 2.46 -10.51 -18.19
C GLY A 23 1.16 -11.07 -17.60
N ALA A 24 1.06 -12.38 -17.39
CA ALA A 24 -0.15 -13.03 -16.91
C ALA A 24 -0.39 -12.74 -15.42
N ASN A 25 -1.64 -12.46 -15.07
CA ASN A 25 -2.06 -12.30 -13.67
C ASN A 25 -2.11 -13.68 -13.00
N LEU A 26 -1.87 -13.70 -11.68
CA LEU A 26 -1.81 -14.93 -10.91
C LEU A 26 -2.59 -14.80 -9.59
N PHE A 27 -3.48 -15.74 -9.32
CA PHE A 27 -3.98 -16.02 -7.98
C PHE A 27 -3.20 -17.18 -7.38
N LEU A 28 -2.48 -16.94 -6.28
CA LEU A 28 -1.71 -17.93 -5.56
C LEU A 28 -2.41 -18.24 -4.25
N THR A 29 -2.94 -19.42 -4.14
CA THR A 29 -3.63 -19.91 -2.94
C THR A 29 -2.87 -21.06 -2.29
N GLY A 30 -3.38 -21.53 -1.17
CA GLY A 30 -2.86 -22.68 -0.44
C GLY A 30 -3.22 -22.62 1.04
N LYS A 31 -3.20 -23.78 1.67
CA LYS A 31 -3.56 -23.96 3.08
C LYS A 31 -2.72 -23.12 4.02
N ALA A 32 -3.15 -22.97 5.26
CA ALA A 32 -2.33 -22.32 6.29
C ALA A 32 -0.97 -23.06 6.40
N GLY A 33 0.14 -22.30 6.43
CA GLY A 33 1.48 -22.90 6.56
C GLY A 33 2.12 -23.44 5.28
N THR A 34 1.55 -23.20 4.08
CA THR A 34 2.12 -23.64 2.79
C THR A 34 3.23 -22.73 2.25
N GLY A 35 3.69 -21.73 3.01
CA GLY A 35 4.83 -20.92 2.62
C GLY A 35 4.53 -19.73 1.71
N LYS A 36 3.27 -19.26 1.61
CA LYS A 36 2.89 -18.06 0.81
C LYS A 36 3.74 -16.83 1.10
N THR A 37 3.97 -16.52 2.38
CA THR A 37 4.82 -15.39 2.80
C THR A 37 6.29 -15.60 2.45
N THR A 38 6.78 -16.84 2.53
CA THR A 38 8.15 -17.20 2.11
C THR A 38 8.31 -17.03 0.61
N PHE A 39 7.33 -17.46 -0.18
CA PHE A 39 7.30 -17.22 -1.62
C PHE A 39 7.36 -15.73 -1.96
N LEU A 40 6.59 -14.89 -1.28
CA LEU A 40 6.61 -13.45 -1.50
C LEU A 40 7.99 -12.84 -1.25
N ARG A 41 8.71 -13.29 -0.21
CA ARG A 41 10.08 -12.86 0.05
C ARG A 41 11.03 -13.24 -1.08
N GLN A 42 10.95 -14.49 -1.54
CA GLN A 42 11.77 -14.98 -2.67
C GLN A 42 11.44 -14.25 -3.97
N LEU A 43 10.17 -13.91 -4.20
CA LEU A 43 9.74 -13.12 -5.36
C LEU A 43 10.39 -11.73 -5.35
N LYS A 44 10.40 -11.04 -4.21
CA LYS A 44 11.07 -9.73 -4.07
C LYS A 44 12.57 -9.78 -4.44
N GLU A 45 13.25 -10.89 -4.11
CA GLU A 45 14.68 -11.05 -4.38
C GLU A 45 14.99 -11.44 -5.85
N ARG A 46 14.08 -12.17 -6.51
CA ARG A 46 14.35 -12.83 -7.80
C ARG A 46 13.61 -12.24 -9.00
N CYS A 47 12.63 -11.37 -8.78
CA CYS A 47 11.84 -10.78 -9.85
C CYS A 47 12.33 -9.36 -10.16
N PRO A 48 12.79 -9.07 -11.40
CA PRO A 48 13.30 -7.75 -11.75
C PRO A 48 12.20 -6.70 -11.96
N LYS A 49 10.92 -7.09 -11.91
CA LYS A 49 9.79 -6.19 -12.07
C LYS A 49 9.66 -5.26 -10.87
N ARG A 50 9.31 -4.02 -11.13
CA ARG A 50 8.95 -3.08 -10.06
C ARG A 50 7.64 -3.49 -9.43
N MET A 51 7.70 -3.86 -8.17
CA MET A 51 6.53 -4.34 -7.46
C MET A 51 6.20 -3.49 -6.25
N ILE A 52 4.92 -3.43 -5.96
CA ILE A 52 4.37 -2.89 -4.72
C ILE A 52 3.59 -4.01 -4.05
N VAL A 53 3.79 -4.16 -2.76
CA VAL A 53 3.04 -5.13 -1.94
C VAL A 53 2.05 -4.37 -1.08
N VAL A 54 0.79 -4.78 -1.15
CA VAL A 54 -0.28 -4.22 -0.32
C VAL A 54 -1.07 -5.33 0.36
N ALA A 55 -1.73 -5.00 1.48
CA ALA A 55 -2.61 -5.91 2.19
C ALA A 55 -3.82 -5.17 2.79
N PRO A 56 -4.92 -5.87 3.13
CA PRO A 56 -6.12 -5.23 3.68
C PRO A 56 -5.93 -4.66 5.08
N THR A 57 -5.06 -5.25 5.90
CA THR A 57 -4.85 -4.85 7.31
C THR A 57 -3.40 -4.44 7.57
N GLY A 58 -3.19 -3.60 8.61
CA GLY A 58 -1.84 -3.16 9.00
C GLY A 58 -0.93 -4.33 9.38
N VAL A 59 -1.44 -5.33 10.11
CA VAL A 59 -0.68 -6.52 10.52
C VAL A 59 -0.28 -7.35 9.31
N ALA A 60 -1.20 -7.61 8.37
CA ALA A 60 -0.89 -8.34 7.15
C ALA A 60 0.14 -7.58 6.29
N ALA A 61 -0.02 -6.25 6.16
CA ALA A 61 0.93 -5.41 5.43
C ALA A 61 2.34 -5.46 6.02
N MET A 62 2.47 -5.36 7.33
CA MET A 62 3.78 -5.50 8.01
C MET A 62 4.40 -6.88 7.79
N ASN A 63 3.62 -7.95 7.91
CA ASN A 63 4.09 -9.32 7.70
C ASN A 63 4.55 -9.56 6.24
N ALA A 64 3.86 -8.96 5.28
CA ALA A 64 4.19 -9.02 3.86
C ALA A 64 5.36 -8.08 3.47
N GLY A 65 5.82 -7.22 4.37
CA GLY A 65 6.78 -6.16 4.09
C GLY A 65 6.21 -5.19 3.05
N GLY A 66 5.00 -4.70 3.29
CA GLY A 66 4.28 -3.80 2.39
C GLY A 66 3.49 -2.74 3.16
N VAL A 67 2.48 -2.18 2.53
CA VAL A 67 1.61 -1.13 3.08
C VAL A 67 0.13 -1.52 2.94
N THR A 68 -0.77 -0.84 3.67
CA THR A 68 -2.19 -1.13 3.52
C THR A 68 -2.74 -0.60 2.20
N ILE A 69 -3.75 -1.30 1.62
CA ILE A 69 -4.44 -0.89 0.39
C ILE A 69 -4.93 0.55 0.52
N HIS A 70 -5.64 0.87 1.61
CA HIS A 70 -6.20 2.20 1.86
C HIS A 70 -5.12 3.29 1.92
N SER A 71 -4.00 3.04 2.59
CA SER A 71 -2.90 3.99 2.69
C SER A 71 -2.21 4.20 1.34
N PHE A 72 -1.89 3.11 0.63
CA PHE A 72 -1.18 3.24 -0.65
C PHE A 72 -2.04 3.93 -1.70
N PHE A 73 -3.28 3.50 -1.89
CA PHE A 73 -4.17 4.06 -2.90
C PHE A 73 -4.95 5.29 -2.43
N GLN A 74 -4.77 5.72 -1.16
CA GLN A 74 -5.50 6.83 -0.52
C GLN A 74 -7.02 6.69 -0.69
N LEU A 75 -7.52 5.46 -0.48
CA LEU A 75 -8.94 5.17 -0.59
C LEU A 75 -9.65 5.52 0.72
N PRO A 76 -10.84 6.11 0.64
CA PRO A 76 -11.67 6.32 1.82
C PRO A 76 -12.16 4.97 2.38
N PHE A 77 -12.48 4.95 3.67
CA PHE A 77 -13.20 3.82 4.26
C PHE A 77 -14.67 3.84 3.81
N GLY A 78 -15.25 2.66 3.63
CA GLY A 78 -16.63 2.48 3.23
C GLY A 78 -16.79 1.86 1.82
N PRO A 79 -18.04 1.70 1.33
CA PRO A 79 -18.33 1.07 0.05
C PRO A 79 -17.92 1.96 -1.13
N TYR A 80 -17.30 1.35 -2.13
CA TYR A 80 -16.97 1.99 -3.39
C TYR A 80 -18.04 1.65 -4.45
N LEU A 81 -18.64 2.68 -5.04
CA LEU A 81 -19.64 2.52 -6.11
C LEU A 81 -19.07 3.07 -7.41
N PRO A 82 -18.81 2.20 -8.42
CA PRO A 82 -18.33 2.64 -9.73
C PRO A 82 -19.29 3.63 -10.40
N GLY A 83 -18.75 4.70 -11.01
CA GLY A 83 -19.53 5.68 -11.76
C GLY A 83 -20.22 6.77 -10.92
N ARG A 84 -20.33 6.67 -9.63
CA ARG A 84 -20.69 7.80 -8.77
C ARG A 84 -19.51 8.74 -8.66
N GLN A 85 -19.58 9.86 -9.37
CA GLN A 85 -18.65 10.96 -9.09
C GLN A 85 -18.93 11.42 -7.66
N ALA A 86 -17.92 11.28 -6.80
CA ALA A 86 -18.00 11.81 -5.46
C ALA A 86 -18.18 13.34 -5.55
N GLU A 87 -19.36 13.83 -5.23
CA GLU A 87 -19.65 15.26 -5.13
C GLU A 87 -18.87 15.85 -3.94
N GLY A 88 -18.21 16.97 -4.17
CA GLY A 88 -17.58 17.74 -3.12
C GLY A 88 -16.16 17.29 -2.72
N ASP A 89 -15.95 16.97 -1.44
CA ASP A 89 -14.64 16.74 -0.82
C ASP A 89 -13.85 15.52 -1.34
N ALA A 90 -14.48 14.56 -1.98
CA ALA A 90 -13.81 13.38 -2.52
C ALA A 90 -12.80 13.70 -3.66
N ARG A 91 -12.90 14.85 -4.33
CA ARG A 91 -11.85 15.31 -5.26
C ARG A 91 -10.53 15.63 -4.57
N LYS A 92 -10.53 15.87 -3.26
CA LYS A 92 -9.31 16.13 -2.48
C LYS A 92 -8.54 14.85 -2.16
N PHE A 93 -9.22 13.70 -2.01
CA PHE A 93 -8.59 12.42 -1.69
C PHE A 93 -7.72 11.86 -2.82
N TYR A 94 -7.94 12.24 -4.07
CA TYR A 94 -7.24 11.70 -5.23
C TYR A 94 -6.07 12.57 -5.74
N LYS A 95 -5.58 13.53 -4.95
CA LYS A 95 -4.39 14.33 -5.33
C LYS A 95 -3.12 13.67 -4.81
N PHE A 96 -2.59 12.77 -5.60
CA PHE A 96 -1.30 12.18 -5.30
C PHE A 96 -0.15 13.17 -5.49
N SER A 97 0.91 12.99 -4.70
CA SER A 97 2.18 13.67 -4.94
C SER A 97 2.74 13.29 -6.32
N LYS A 98 3.63 14.13 -6.86
CA LYS A 98 4.31 13.79 -8.13
C LYS A 98 5.06 12.47 -8.01
N GLU A 99 5.79 12.28 -6.91
CA GLU A 99 6.53 11.05 -6.60
C GLU A 99 5.61 9.82 -6.61
N LYS A 100 4.49 9.87 -5.91
CA LYS A 100 3.53 8.76 -5.87
C LYS A 100 2.92 8.46 -7.24
N THR A 101 2.65 9.49 -8.04
CA THR A 101 2.18 9.32 -9.42
C THR A 101 3.25 8.64 -10.27
N GLN A 102 4.53 8.97 -10.10
CA GLN A 102 5.64 8.33 -10.79
C GLN A 102 5.79 6.85 -10.39
N ILE A 103 5.68 6.54 -9.09
CA ILE A 103 5.66 5.16 -8.59
C ILE A 103 4.57 4.35 -9.29
N ILE A 104 3.32 4.85 -9.29
CA ILE A 104 2.18 4.15 -9.92
C ILE A 104 2.38 3.97 -11.42
N ARG A 105 2.96 4.96 -12.12
CA ARG A 105 3.23 4.86 -13.56
C ARG A 105 4.33 3.87 -13.90
N SER A 106 5.31 3.73 -13.02
CA SER A 106 6.43 2.81 -13.20
C SER A 106 6.15 1.38 -12.72
N LEU A 107 5.01 1.14 -12.06
CA LEU A 107 4.66 -0.15 -11.48
C LEU A 107 4.42 -1.21 -12.55
N ASP A 108 5.11 -2.35 -12.44
CA ASP A 108 4.97 -3.51 -13.32
C ASP A 108 4.12 -4.62 -12.70
N LEU A 109 4.22 -4.82 -11.37
CA LEU A 109 3.56 -5.88 -10.63
C LEU A 109 2.94 -5.32 -9.33
N LEU A 110 1.63 -5.50 -9.17
CA LEU A 110 0.93 -5.24 -7.92
C LEU A 110 0.68 -6.57 -7.20
N VAL A 111 1.22 -6.69 -5.98
CA VAL A 111 0.98 -7.84 -5.11
C VAL A 111 -0.06 -7.44 -4.06
N ILE A 112 -1.13 -8.21 -3.96
CA ILE A 112 -2.15 -8.06 -2.92
C ILE A 112 -2.12 -9.31 -2.06
N ASP A 113 -1.57 -9.19 -0.85
CA ASP A 113 -1.56 -10.29 0.13
C ASP A 113 -2.86 -10.30 0.95
N GLU A 114 -3.24 -11.47 1.46
CA GLU A 114 -4.51 -11.73 2.16
C GLU A 114 -5.74 -11.26 1.34
N ILE A 115 -5.75 -11.59 0.04
CA ILE A 115 -6.80 -11.18 -0.90
C ILE A 115 -8.19 -11.70 -0.50
N SER A 116 -8.28 -12.79 0.25
CA SER A 116 -9.55 -13.34 0.76
C SER A 116 -10.35 -12.34 1.60
N MET A 117 -9.67 -11.39 2.25
CA MET A 117 -10.29 -10.33 3.06
C MET A 117 -10.60 -9.05 2.26
N VAL A 118 -10.23 -8.99 0.98
CA VAL A 118 -10.43 -7.82 0.13
C VAL A 118 -11.78 -7.88 -0.55
N ARG A 119 -12.60 -6.85 -0.37
CA ARG A 119 -13.91 -6.74 -1.02
C ARG A 119 -13.78 -6.47 -2.51
N ALA A 120 -14.74 -6.96 -3.29
CA ALA A 120 -14.82 -6.75 -4.74
C ALA A 120 -14.80 -5.26 -5.13
N ASP A 121 -15.58 -4.44 -4.43
CA ASP A 121 -15.65 -3.00 -4.65
C ASP A 121 -14.32 -2.28 -4.33
N LEU A 122 -13.61 -2.71 -3.28
CA LEU A 122 -12.30 -2.16 -2.94
C LEU A 122 -11.27 -2.49 -4.03
N LEU A 123 -11.35 -3.69 -4.63
CA LEU A 123 -10.47 -4.08 -5.72
C LEU A 123 -10.74 -3.25 -6.99
N ASP A 124 -12.00 -2.96 -7.30
CA ASP A 124 -12.38 -2.06 -8.39
C ASP A 124 -11.93 -0.61 -8.14
N ALA A 125 -11.98 -0.13 -6.88
CA ALA A 125 -11.43 1.17 -6.50
C ALA A 125 -9.92 1.25 -6.77
N VAL A 126 -9.17 0.18 -6.44
CA VAL A 126 -7.74 0.06 -6.77
C VAL A 126 -7.52 0.15 -8.29
N SER A 127 -8.33 -0.58 -9.07
CA SER A 127 -8.25 -0.54 -10.53
C SER A 127 -8.49 0.85 -11.07
N ASP A 128 -9.49 1.58 -10.59
CA ASP A 128 -9.80 2.93 -11.05
C ASP A 128 -8.72 3.95 -10.73
N VAL A 129 -8.06 3.82 -9.56
CA VAL A 129 -6.89 4.64 -9.23
C VAL A 129 -5.75 4.37 -10.22
N LEU A 130 -5.47 3.09 -10.51
CA LEU A 130 -4.43 2.71 -11.47
C LEU A 130 -4.74 3.19 -12.89
N LYS A 131 -5.97 3.00 -13.40
CA LYS A 131 -6.42 3.50 -14.71
C LYS A 131 -6.19 5.00 -14.83
N ARG A 132 -6.62 5.77 -13.83
CA ARG A 132 -6.53 7.24 -13.82
C ARG A 132 -5.09 7.73 -13.86
N HIS A 133 -4.23 7.23 -12.94
CA HIS A 133 -2.88 7.74 -12.81
C HIS A 133 -1.92 7.23 -13.88
N ARG A 134 -2.17 6.03 -14.42
CA ARG A 134 -1.45 5.49 -15.58
C ARG A 134 -1.99 5.96 -16.93
N ARG A 135 -3.12 6.67 -16.94
CA ARG A 135 -3.81 7.14 -18.15
C ARG A 135 -4.11 5.98 -19.11
N SER A 136 -4.52 4.86 -18.60
CA SER A 136 -4.80 3.64 -19.35
C SER A 136 -6.21 3.15 -19.04
N PRO A 137 -7.08 2.89 -20.04
CA PRO A 137 -8.43 2.37 -19.81
C PRO A 137 -8.43 0.87 -19.46
N LYS A 138 -7.30 0.19 -19.59
CA LYS A 138 -7.19 -1.24 -19.28
C LYS A 138 -7.46 -1.48 -17.80
N PRO A 139 -8.12 -2.59 -17.41
CA PRO A 139 -8.26 -2.97 -16.03
C PRO A 139 -6.93 -2.92 -15.27
N PHE A 140 -6.94 -2.39 -14.07
CA PHE A 140 -5.75 -2.14 -13.24
C PHE A 140 -4.68 -1.29 -13.95
N GLY A 141 -5.06 -0.46 -14.92
CA GLY A 141 -4.11 0.33 -15.71
C GLY A 141 -3.11 -0.51 -16.52
N GLY A 142 -3.38 -1.80 -16.72
CA GLY A 142 -2.50 -2.75 -17.39
C GLY A 142 -1.32 -3.25 -16.52
N VAL A 143 -1.39 -3.09 -15.20
CA VAL A 143 -0.42 -3.67 -14.25
C VAL A 143 -0.69 -5.15 -14.07
N GLN A 144 0.38 -5.97 -14.03
CA GLN A 144 0.26 -7.38 -13.70
C GLN A 144 -0.14 -7.55 -12.23
N LEU A 145 -1.02 -8.49 -11.92
CA LEU A 145 -1.48 -8.76 -10.57
C LEU A 145 -0.93 -10.09 -10.04
N LEU A 146 -0.53 -10.08 -8.77
CA LEU A 146 -0.36 -11.25 -7.94
C LEU A 146 -1.30 -11.13 -6.75
N LEU A 147 -2.30 -11.99 -6.69
CA LEU A 147 -3.28 -12.08 -5.62
C LEU A 147 -2.92 -13.29 -4.74
N ILE A 148 -2.62 -13.06 -3.47
CA ILE A 148 -2.21 -14.13 -2.53
C ILE A 148 -3.26 -14.25 -1.43
N GLY A 149 -3.75 -15.46 -1.17
CA GLY A 149 -4.70 -15.69 -0.08
C GLY A 149 -5.24 -17.11 -0.02
N ASP A 150 -6.09 -17.37 0.95
CA ASP A 150 -6.81 -18.64 1.12
C ASP A 150 -8.28 -18.32 1.36
N LEU A 151 -9.13 -18.62 0.38
CA LEU A 151 -10.57 -18.33 0.44
C LEU A 151 -11.32 -19.12 1.52
N GLN A 152 -10.73 -20.19 2.02
CA GLN A 152 -11.28 -20.96 3.14
C GLN A 152 -10.92 -20.34 4.50
N GLN A 153 -10.12 -19.25 4.50
CA GLN A 153 -9.87 -18.44 5.68
C GLN A 153 -10.92 -17.32 5.81
N LEU A 154 -10.53 -16.16 6.38
CA LEU A 154 -11.48 -15.10 6.65
C LEU A 154 -12.03 -14.45 5.38
N ALA A 155 -13.34 -14.34 5.32
CA ALA A 155 -14.07 -13.60 4.30
C ALA A 155 -13.96 -12.08 4.51
N PRO A 156 -14.25 -11.27 3.47
CA PRO A 156 -14.36 -9.83 3.61
C PRO A 156 -15.48 -9.46 4.60
N VAL A 157 -15.22 -8.48 5.46
CA VAL A 157 -16.24 -7.97 6.38
C VAL A 157 -17.06 -6.89 5.66
N VAL A 158 -18.38 -7.11 5.58
CA VAL A 158 -19.34 -6.18 5.00
C VAL A 158 -20.50 -6.02 5.96
N LYS A 159 -20.90 -4.79 6.26
CA LYS A 159 -22.11 -4.52 7.05
C LYS A 159 -23.34 -4.66 6.15
N ASP A 160 -24.48 -5.05 6.73
CA ASP A 160 -25.73 -5.24 5.97
C ASP A 160 -26.13 -3.97 5.22
N GLU A 161 -25.98 -2.80 5.83
CA GLU A 161 -26.25 -1.49 5.20
C GLU A 161 -25.33 -1.25 3.97
N GLU A 162 -24.04 -1.60 4.08
CA GLU A 162 -23.08 -1.46 2.99
C GLU A 162 -23.38 -2.47 1.87
N TRP A 163 -23.74 -3.71 2.25
CA TRP A 163 -24.11 -4.73 1.28
C TRP A 163 -25.38 -4.34 0.51
N GLY A 164 -26.37 -3.73 1.17
CA GLY A 164 -27.56 -3.19 0.53
C GLY A 164 -27.24 -2.23 -0.63
N LEU A 165 -26.12 -1.49 -0.56
CA LEU A 165 -25.66 -0.60 -1.62
C LEU A 165 -24.86 -1.34 -2.72
N LEU A 166 -24.09 -2.37 -2.34
CA LEU A 166 -23.16 -3.07 -3.23
C LEU A 166 -23.81 -4.19 -4.04
N GLN A 167 -24.83 -4.86 -3.52
CA GLN A 167 -25.48 -6.02 -4.14
C GLN A 167 -26.07 -5.76 -5.52
N SER A 168 -26.36 -4.49 -5.87
CA SER A 168 -26.81 -4.10 -7.21
C SER A 168 -25.67 -4.11 -8.25
N GLN A 169 -24.42 -4.11 -7.82
CA GLN A 169 -23.24 -4.01 -8.67
C GLN A 169 -22.37 -5.28 -8.62
N TYR A 170 -22.40 -6.01 -7.52
CA TYR A 170 -21.56 -7.17 -7.24
C TYR A 170 -22.39 -8.38 -6.85
N ALA A 171 -22.05 -9.53 -7.38
CA ALA A 171 -22.76 -10.78 -7.06
C ALA A 171 -22.42 -11.26 -5.65
N SER A 172 -21.20 -10.99 -5.15
CA SER A 172 -20.77 -11.25 -3.78
C SER A 172 -19.74 -10.22 -3.32
N PRO A 173 -19.41 -10.18 -2.02
CA PRO A 173 -18.35 -9.31 -1.52
C PRO A 173 -16.93 -9.81 -1.85
N PHE A 174 -16.77 -11.03 -2.34
CA PHE A 174 -15.45 -11.62 -2.59
C PHE A 174 -14.73 -10.97 -3.76
N PHE A 175 -13.41 -10.93 -3.70
CA PHE A 175 -12.54 -10.28 -4.68
C PHE A 175 -12.75 -10.77 -6.12
N PHE A 176 -13.10 -12.05 -6.31
CA PHE A 176 -13.29 -12.64 -7.63
C PHE A 176 -14.56 -12.12 -8.35
N ASP A 177 -15.47 -11.51 -7.64
CA ASP A 177 -16.63 -10.81 -8.20
C ASP A 177 -16.35 -9.31 -8.49
N SER A 178 -15.09 -8.84 -8.38
CA SER A 178 -14.68 -7.54 -8.90
C SER A 178 -14.90 -7.47 -10.41
N ARG A 179 -15.52 -6.42 -10.89
CA ARG A 179 -15.90 -6.24 -12.30
C ARG A 179 -14.67 -6.19 -13.21
N ASP A 180 -13.64 -5.49 -12.76
CA ASP A 180 -12.41 -5.34 -13.53
C ASP A 180 -11.57 -6.63 -13.51
N LEU A 181 -11.53 -7.35 -12.39
CA LEU A 181 -10.84 -8.63 -12.32
C LEU A 181 -11.54 -9.70 -13.18
N ALA A 182 -12.87 -9.77 -13.13
CA ALA A 182 -13.65 -10.69 -13.95
C ALA A 182 -13.50 -10.44 -15.47
N SER A 183 -13.08 -9.23 -15.88
CA SER A 183 -12.86 -8.88 -17.29
C SER A 183 -11.48 -9.27 -17.83
N ILE A 184 -10.57 -9.78 -17.00
CA ILE A 184 -9.20 -10.15 -17.40
C ILE A 184 -8.90 -11.60 -17.04
N PRO A 185 -8.12 -12.31 -17.87
CA PRO A 185 -7.68 -13.66 -17.52
C PRO A 185 -6.63 -13.61 -16.41
N TYR A 186 -6.69 -14.61 -15.52
CA TYR A 186 -5.64 -14.88 -14.54
C TYR A 186 -5.52 -16.39 -14.31
N TRP A 187 -4.29 -16.81 -14.08
CA TRP A 187 -4.00 -18.18 -13.72
C TRP A 187 -4.16 -18.39 -12.22
N GLN A 188 -4.37 -19.65 -11.82
CA GLN A 188 -4.56 -20.02 -10.44
C GLN A 188 -3.60 -21.15 -10.09
N ILE A 189 -2.89 -21.03 -8.95
CA ILE A 189 -1.97 -22.05 -8.44
C ILE A 189 -2.26 -22.27 -6.97
N GLU A 190 -2.43 -23.53 -6.58
CA GLU A 190 -2.53 -23.91 -5.19
C GLU A 190 -1.21 -24.51 -4.69
N LEU A 191 -0.65 -23.93 -3.60
CA LEU A 191 0.48 -24.50 -2.87
C LEU A 191 -0.02 -25.64 -1.96
N THR A 192 0.44 -26.84 -2.20
CA THR A 192 -0.06 -28.04 -1.50
C THR A 192 0.84 -28.49 -0.33
N THR A 193 2.13 -28.16 -0.37
CA THR A 193 3.09 -28.58 0.67
C THR A 193 2.94 -27.73 1.94
N VAL A 194 2.60 -28.37 3.07
CA VAL A 194 2.47 -27.72 4.39
C VAL A 194 3.79 -27.85 5.16
N TYR A 195 4.28 -26.73 5.70
CA TYR A 195 5.55 -26.63 6.44
C TYR A 195 5.37 -26.33 7.93
N ARG A 196 4.15 -25.94 8.36
CA ARG A 196 3.90 -25.39 9.71
C ARG A 196 3.59 -26.46 10.76
N GLN A 197 2.77 -27.45 10.42
CA GLN A 197 2.34 -28.51 11.32
C GLN A 197 3.14 -29.78 11.03
N SER A 198 3.63 -30.43 12.10
CA SER A 198 4.37 -31.71 12.02
C SER A 198 3.47 -32.95 12.24
N ASP A 199 2.28 -32.75 12.82
CA ASP A 199 1.31 -33.82 13.07
C ASP A 199 0.40 -33.99 11.85
N SER A 200 0.61 -35.06 11.10
CA SER A 200 -0.15 -35.38 9.89
C SER A 200 -1.65 -35.62 10.17
N ALA A 201 -1.98 -36.24 11.30
CA ALA A 201 -3.36 -36.53 11.67
C ALA A 201 -4.14 -35.24 11.94
N PHE A 202 -3.50 -34.29 12.64
CA PHE A 202 -4.11 -32.97 12.87
C PHE A 202 -4.21 -32.15 11.58
N VAL A 203 -3.23 -32.22 10.69
CA VAL A 203 -3.31 -31.59 9.35
C VAL A 203 -4.47 -32.16 8.55
N ASP A 204 -4.67 -33.47 8.54
CA ASP A 204 -5.79 -34.11 7.85
C ASP A 204 -7.14 -33.71 8.44
N LEU A 205 -7.23 -33.62 9.77
CA LEU A 205 -8.40 -33.11 10.47
C LEU A 205 -8.74 -31.68 10.07
N LEU A 206 -7.73 -30.78 10.04
CA LEU A 206 -7.91 -29.40 9.58
C LEU A 206 -8.29 -29.33 8.09
N ASN A 207 -7.81 -30.26 7.26
CA ASN A 207 -8.20 -30.36 5.86
C ASN A 207 -9.70 -30.73 5.73
N HIS A 208 -10.21 -31.68 6.52
CA HIS A 208 -11.63 -32.02 6.53
C HIS A 208 -12.49 -30.81 6.94
N VAL A 209 -12.05 -30.03 7.94
CA VAL A 209 -12.73 -28.78 8.32
C VAL A 209 -12.71 -27.77 7.17
N ARG A 210 -11.54 -27.55 6.55
CA ARG A 210 -11.33 -26.60 5.45
C ARG A 210 -12.18 -26.94 4.23
N GLU A 211 -12.23 -28.23 3.88
CA GLU A 211 -12.97 -28.75 2.73
C GLU A 211 -14.46 -29.00 3.06
N ASN A 212 -14.83 -28.67 4.31
CA ASN A 212 -16.20 -28.83 4.80
C ASN A 212 -16.74 -30.28 4.73
N ARG A 213 -15.83 -31.24 4.93
CA ARG A 213 -16.10 -32.68 4.95
C ARG A 213 -16.10 -33.21 6.38
N LEU A 214 -17.03 -32.72 7.22
CA LEU A 214 -17.15 -33.16 8.59
C LEU A 214 -17.98 -34.45 8.63
N ASP A 215 -17.31 -35.59 8.56
CA ASP A 215 -17.92 -36.87 8.87
C ASP A 215 -18.06 -37.08 10.40
N ALA A 216 -18.76 -38.15 10.77
CA ALA A 216 -19.00 -38.45 12.19
C ALA A 216 -17.70 -38.67 12.97
N ALA A 217 -16.69 -39.27 12.35
CA ALA A 217 -15.40 -39.56 12.98
C ALA A 217 -14.63 -38.26 13.22
N THR A 218 -14.57 -37.35 12.24
CA THR A 218 -13.96 -36.03 12.34
C THR A 218 -14.63 -35.19 13.44
N LEU A 219 -15.97 -35.18 13.47
CA LEU A 219 -16.72 -34.47 14.53
C LEU A 219 -16.48 -35.06 15.91
N GLN A 220 -16.45 -36.37 16.03
CA GLN A 220 -16.16 -37.04 17.30
C GLN A 220 -14.75 -36.71 17.81
N LEU A 221 -13.75 -36.68 16.92
CA LEU A 221 -12.38 -36.37 17.28
C LEU A 221 -12.23 -34.89 17.68
N LEU A 222 -12.82 -33.97 16.95
CA LEU A 222 -12.84 -32.55 17.33
C LEU A 222 -13.57 -32.32 18.64
N ASN A 223 -14.74 -32.94 18.82
CA ASN A 223 -15.56 -32.79 20.01
C ASN A 223 -14.98 -33.52 21.24
N SER A 224 -14.00 -34.41 21.08
CA SER A 224 -13.21 -34.93 22.22
C SER A 224 -12.47 -33.81 22.97
N ARG A 225 -12.29 -32.64 22.33
CA ARG A 225 -11.68 -31.45 22.92
C ARG A 225 -12.70 -30.48 23.56
N TYR A 226 -13.99 -30.83 23.55
CA TYR A 226 -15.01 -30.05 24.23
C TYR A 226 -14.93 -30.29 25.73
N ILE A 227 -14.64 -29.24 26.49
CA ILE A 227 -14.60 -29.25 27.97
C ILE A 227 -15.52 -28.12 28.46
N PRO A 228 -16.70 -28.46 28.99
CA PRO A 228 -17.64 -27.44 29.47
C PRO A 228 -17.05 -26.68 30.65
N ASN A 229 -17.26 -25.35 30.67
CA ASN A 229 -16.80 -24.47 31.75
C ASN A 229 -15.30 -24.59 32.08
N PHE A 230 -14.47 -24.85 31.06
CA PHE A 230 -13.03 -24.95 31.22
C PHE A 230 -12.46 -23.64 31.75
N GLN A 231 -11.77 -23.73 32.88
CA GLN A 231 -11.05 -22.61 33.52
C GLN A 231 -9.63 -23.05 33.76
N PRO A 232 -8.68 -22.71 32.86
CA PRO A 232 -7.28 -23.03 33.06
C PRO A 232 -6.71 -22.21 34.22
N ALA A 233 -5.67 -22.73 34.84
CA ALA A 233 -4.81 -21.91 35.69
C ALA A 233 -4.07 -20.89 34.79
N ASP A 234 -3.80 -19.69 35.32
CA ASP A 234 -3.09 -18.64 34.56
C ASP A 234 -1.72 -19.13 34.06
N ALA A 235 -1.07 -20.02 34.80
CA ALA A 235 0.21 -20.62 34.42
C ALA A 235 0.14 -21.58 33.20
N ASP A 236 -1.04 -22.03 32.82
CA ASP A 236 -1.21 -22.97 31.70
C ASP A 236 -1.01 -22.33 30.33
N GLY A 237 -1.00 -20.99 30.22
CA GLY A 237 -0.74 -20.27 28.99
C GLY A 237 -1.81 -20.42 27.89
N TYR A 238 -3.07 -20.70 28.26
CA TYR A 238 -4.16 -20.72 27.30
C TYR A 238 -4.53 -19.31 26.84
N ILE A 239 -4.82 -19.17 25.54
CA ILE A 239 -5.37 -17.95 24.96
C ILE A 239 -6.81 -18.22 24.45
N THR A 240 -7.75 -17.32 24.78
CA THR A 240 -9.14 -17.45 24.30
C THR A 240 -9.28 -16.75 22.96
N LEU A 241 -9.72 -17.49 21.93
CA LEU A 241 -10.01 -16.95 20.60
C LEU A 241 -11.49 -16.55 20.54
N THR A 242 -11.74 -15.24 20.39
CA THR A 242 -13.09 -14.66 20.35
C THR A 242 -13.43 -14.13 18.96
N THR A 243 -14.72 -13.97 18.68
CA THR A 243 -15.19 -13.40 17.41
C THR A 243 -15.17 -11.87 17.38
N HIS A 244 -15.29 -11.21 18.54
CA HIS A 244 -15.43 -9.75 18.65
C HIS A 244 -14.36 -9.10 19.54
N ASN A 245 -13.90 -7.91 19.15
CA ASN A 245 -12.86 -7.18 19.87
C ASN A 245 -13.29 -6.83 21.31
N TYR A 246 -14.57 -6.43 21.53
CA TYR A 246 -15.04 -6.08 22.86
C TYR A 246 -14.99 -7.25 23.84
N MET A 247 -15.25 -8.48 23.36
CA MET A 247 -15.17 -9.69 24.19
C MET A 247 -13.72 -9.97 24.60
N ALA A 248 -12.78 -9.89 23.67
CA ALA A 248 -11.37 -10.06 23.98
C ALA A 248 -10.89 -9.01 24.99
N GLN A 249 -11.25 -7.74 24.79
CA GLN A 249 -10.88 -6.66 25.71
C GLN A 249 -11.51 -6.85 27.10
N GLN A 250 -12.77 -7.26 27.17
CA GLN A 250 -13.45 -7.52 28.44
C GLN A 250 -12.79 -8.66 29.22
N ILE A 251 -12.40 -9.75 28.54
CA ILE A 251 -11.69 -10.86 29.16
C ILE A 251 -10.32 -10.38 29.67
N ASN A 252 -9.54 -9.71 28.85
CA ASN A 252 -8.23 -9.20 29.20
C ASN A 252 -8.26 -8.24 30.38
N ASN A 253 -9.19 -7.26 30.37
CA ASN A 253 -9.33 -6.30 31.47
C ASN A 253 -9.75 -6.99 32.77
N ARG A 254 -10.72 -7.94 32.72
CA ARG A 254 -11.17 -8.68 33.91
C ARG A 254 -10.02 -9.46 34.55
N HIS A 255 -9.17 -10.11 33.78
CA HIS A 255 -8.03 -10.83 34.30
C HIS A 255 -6.95 -9.89 34.83
N LEU A 256 -6.66 -8.79 34.15
CA LEU A 256 -5.72 -7.77 34.61
C LEU A 256 -6.16 -7.15 35.93
N ASP A 257 -7.46 -6.83 36.07
CA ASP A 257 -8.02 -6.23 37.30
C ASP A 257 -7.95 -7.17 38.51
N LYS A 258 -8.09 -8.48 38.28
CA LYS A 258 -8.00 -9.49 39.37
C LYS A 258 -6.58 -9.63 39.94
N LEU A 259 -5.54 -9.21 39.21
CA LEU A 259 -4.18 -9.26 39.72
C LEU A 259 -3.97 -8.22 40.81
N PRO A 260 -3.51 -8.63 42.03
CA PRO A 260 -3.35 -7.74 43.19
C PRO A 260 -2.13 -6.83 43.09
N THR A 261 -1.29 -7.01 42.10
CA THR A 261 -0.03 -6.29 41.92
C THR A 261 -0.23 -4.90 41.31
N ARG A 262 0.73 -4.01 41.55
CA ARG A 262 0.72 -2.63 41.02
C ARG A 262 0.73 -2.64 39.48
N ALA A 263 -0.06 -1.77 38.88
CA ALA A 263 -0.03 -1.52 37.44
C ALA A 263 1.11 -0.57 37.06
N PHE A 264 1.74 -0.87 35.93
CA PHE A 264 2.74 -0.03 35.27
C PHE A 264 2.25 0.30 33.89
N THR A 265 2.38 1.56 33.49
CA THR A 265 2.03 2.04 32.16
C THR A 265 3.29 2.40 31.42
N PHE A 266 3.43 1.89 30.21
CA PHE A 266 4.56 2.18 29.32
C PHE A 266 4.02 2.90 28.07
N ASP A 267 4.47 4.14 27.88
CA ASP A 267 4.10 4.92 26.72
C ASP A 267 4.99 4.58 25.53
N ALA A 268 4.38 4.49 24.36
CA ALA A 268 5.12 4.28 23.11
C ALA A 268 5.82 5.58 22.69
N GLU A 269 7.02 5.43 22.13
CA GLU A 269 7.71 6.52 21.45
C GLU A 269 7.37 6.49 19.95
N ILE A 270 6.67 7.53 19.48
CA ILE A 270 6.22 7.63 18.09
C ILE A 270 6.97 8.77 17.42
N GLN A 271 7.65 8.45 16.32
CA GLN A 271 8.37 9.43 15.51
C GLN A 271 7.89 9.40 14.06
N GLY A 272 7.76 10.56 13.44
CA GLY A 272 7.30 10.69 12.06
C GLY A 272 5.83 10.34 11.86
N ASP A 273 5.50 9.77 10.71
CA ASP A 273 4.12 9.39 10.35
C ASP A 273 3.87 7.91 10.65
N PHE A 274 3.26 7.64 11.81
CA PHE A 274 2.81 6.29 12.18
C PHE A 274 1.35 6.36 12.64
N PRO A 275 0.37 6.05 11.77
CA PRO A 275 -1.04 6.20 12.08
C PRO A 275 -1.52 5.26 13.20
N ALA A 276 -2.39 5.74 14.10
CA ALA A 276 -2.86 4.97 15.25
C ALA A 276 -3.54 3.64 14.88
N TYR A 277 -4.23 3.55 13.74
CA TYR A 277 -4.85 2.31 13.29
C TYR A 277 -3.84 1.22 12.87
N ASN A 278 -2.56 1.58 12.72
CA ASN A 278 -1.46 0.66 12.43
C ASN A 278 -0.64 0.28 13.67
N PHE A 279 -0.98 0.76 14.86
CA PHE A 279 -0.22 0.45 16.06
C PHE A 279 -0.15 -1.06 16.30
N PRO A 280 1.06 -1.61 16.37
CA PRO A 280 1.26 -3.05 16.55
C PRO A 280 0.89 -3.53 17.94
N THR A 281 0.98 -2.63 18.94
CA THR A 281 0.54 -2.84 20.33
C THR A 281 -0.10 -1.55 20.85
N GLU A 282 -0.49 -1.54 22.13
CA GLU A 282 -1.13 -0.37 22.73
C GLU A 282 -0.14 0.79 22.88
N GLU A 283 -0.57 2.02 22.57
CA GLU A 283 0.20 3.24 22.78
C GLU A 283 0.55 3.40 24.28
N HIS A 284 -0.45 3.18 25.14
CA HIS A 284 -0.33 3.17 26.58
C HIS A 284 -0.44 1.72 27.07
N LEU A 285 0.66 0.99 27.07
CA LEU A 285 0.67 -0.42 27.46
C LEU A 285 0.63 -0.56 28.97
N VAL A 286 -0.50 -1.05 29.51
CA VAL A 286 -0.69 -1.27 30.95
C VAL A 286 -0.44 -2.74 31.27
N LEU A 287 0.53 -3.01 32.16
CA LEU A 287 0.89 -4.34 32.59
C LEU A 287 0.97 -4.42 34.13
N LYS A 288 0.73 -5.62 34.65
CA LYS A 288 0.96 -5.98 36.06
C LYS A 288 1.84 -7.21 36.13
N GLN A 289 2.59 -7.39 37.21
CA GLN A 289 3.29 -8.64 37.50
C GLN A 289 2.26 -9.79 37.60
N GLY A 290 2.52 -10.90 36.93
CA GLY A 290 1.61 -12.03 36.77
C GLY A 290 0.71 -11.92 35.53
N ALA A 291 0.70 -10.79 34.79
CA ALA A 291 -0.11 -10.66 33.59
C ALA A 291 0.32 -11.62 32.49
N GLN A 292 -0.64 -12.31 31.89
CA GLN A 292 -0.41 -13.11 30.69
C GLN A 292 -0.27 -12.20 29.49
N VAL A 293 0.86 -12.35 28.79
CA VAL A 293 1.22 -11.52 27.63
C VAL A 293 1.60 -12.38 26.44
N MET A 294 1.49 -11.80 25.25
CA MET A 294 1.94 -12.40 24.01
C MET A 294 2.93 -11.47 23.33
N PHE A 295 4.02 -12.03 22.82
CA PHE A 295 4.94 -11.30 21.95
C PHE A 295 4.29 -11.03 20.59
N VAL A 296 4.35 -9.79 20.13
CA VAL A 296 3.77 -9.35 18.85
C VAL A 296 4.82 -9.08 17.77
N LYS A 297 6.05 -9.54 18.02
CA LYS A 297 7.17 -9.45 17.07
C LYS A 297 8.11 -10.64 17.31
N ASN A 298 8.90 -11.02 16.30
CA ASN A 298 10.00 -11.96 16.48
C ASN A 298 11.20 -11.24 17.11
N ASP A 299 11.96 -11.94 17.93
CA ASP A 299 13.19 -11.43 18.54
C ASP A 299 14.16 -10.92 17.48
N SER A 300 14.50 -9.64 17.56
CA SER A 300 15.42 -8.98 16.63
C SER A 300 16.89 -9.15 17.00
N SER A 301 17.19 -9.64 18.23
CA SER A 301 18.55 -9.81 18.72
C SER A 301 19.34 -10.93 18.01
N GLY A 302 18.63 -11.84 17.32
CA GLY A 302 19.21 -13.02 16.69
C GLY A 302 19.32 -14.24 17.60
N GLU A 303 19.07 -14.10 18.90
CA GLU A 303 19.09 -15.20 19.89
C GLU A 303 17.84 -16.09 19.81
N ARG A 304 16.77 -15.60 19.14
CA ARG A 304 15.49 -16.30 18.96
C ARG A 304 14.83 -16.69 20.30
N ARG A 305 14.93 -15.84 21.31
CA ARG A 305 14.33 -16.04 22.63
C ARG A 305 12.81 -16.12 22.58
N TYR A 306 12.20 -15.36 21.66
CA TYR A 306 10.76 -15.34 21.43
C TYR A 306 10.41 -15.17 19.95
N TYR A 307 9.17 -15.50 19.64
CA TYR A 307 8.58 -15.34 18.29
C TYR A 307 7.19 -14.69 18.41
N ASN A 308 6.71 -14.14 17.31
CA ASN A 308 5.38 -13.55 17.26
C ASN A 308 4.29 -14.60 17.54
N GLY A 309 3.50 -14.38 18.58
CA GLY A 309 2.48 -15.32 19.08
C GLY A 309 2.93 -16.14 20.30
N LYS A 310 4.22 -16.07 20.72
CA LYS A 310 4.67 -16.75 21.95
C LYS A 310 4.01 -16.12 23.17
N ILE A 311 3.44 -16.95 24.02
CA ILE A 311 2.78 -16.54 25.27
C ILE A 311 3.74 -16.70 26.44
N GLY A 312 3.62 -15.82 27.43
CA GLY A 312 4.34 -15.88 28.69
C GLY A 312 3.65 -15.06 29.77
N HIS A 313 4.24 -15.03 30.96
CA HIS A 313 3.75 -14.25 32.09
C HIS A 313 4.78 -13.22 32.53
N VAL A 314 4.33 -12.04 32.89
CA VAL A 314 5.20 -11.00 33.45
C VAL A 314 5.75 -11.47 34.79
N ALA A 315 7.01 -11.81 34.83
CA ALA A 315 7.70 -12.33 36.05
C ALA A 315 8.10 -11.18 36.96
N SER A 316 8.70 -10.14 36.38
CA SER A 316 9.10 -8.95 37.13
C SER A 316 8.90 -7.69 36.25
N ILE A 317 8.54 -6.59 36.89
CA ILE A 317 8.24 -5.33 36.22
C ILE A 317 8.67 -4.16 37.10
N THR A 318 9.49 -3.29 36.52
CA THR A 318 9.88 -2.00 37.09
C THR A 318 9.71 -0.92 36.03
N SER A 319 10.03 0.34 36.33
CA SER A 319 10.02 1.42 35.32
C SER A 319 10.95 1.12 34.13
N ASP A 320 12.04 0.41 34.32
CA ASP A 320 13.13 0.28 33.34
C ASP A 320 13.41 -1.17 32.92
N ARG A 321 12.80 -2.14 33.58
CA ARG A 321 13.04 -3.56 33.31
C ARG A 321 11.74 -4.36 33.32
N LEU A 322 11.59 -5.18 32.29
CA LEU A 322 10.46 -6.08 32.11
C LEU A 322 10.97 -7.48 31.78
N THR A 323 10.60 -8.47 32.60
CA THR A 323 10.97 -9.87 32.39
C THR A 323 9.69 -10.69 32.24
N VAL A 324 9.68 -11.57 31.23
CA VAL A 324 8.57 -12.50 30.94
C VAL A 324 9.10 -13.93 31.11
N ILE A 325 8.37 -14.79 31.79
CA ILE A 325 8.64 -16.24 31.84
C ILE A 325 7.70 -16.93 30.85
N ASP A 326 8.23 -17.75 29.95
CA ASP A 326 7.47 -18.55 29.02
C ASP A 326 6.94 -19.86 29.65
N SER A 327 6.18 -20.66 28.84
CA SER A 327 5.65 -21.97 29.30
C SER A 327 6.69 -22.99 29.69
N ASP A 328 7.92 -22.82 29.24
CA ASP A 328 9.04 -23.73 29.50
C ASP A 328 9.86 -23.30 30.74
N GLY A 329 9.43 -22.22 31.40
CA GLY A 329 10.11 -21.66 32.58
C GLY A 329 11.33 -20.79 32.23
N THR A 330 11.52 -20.45 30.95
CA THR A 330 12.64 -19.62 30.52
C THR A 330 12.34 -18.14 30.77
N GLU A 331 13.22 -17.47 31.50
CA GLU A 331 13.15 -16.03 31.72
C GLU A 331 13.65 -15.26 30.48
N ILE A 332 12.84 -14.37 29.96
CA ILE A 332 13.14 -13.52 28.82
C ILE A 332 13.14 -12.07 29.28
N LEU A 333 14.31 -11.42 29.24
CA LEU A 333 14.40 -9.98 29.40
C LEU A 333 13.82 -9.34 28.12
N VAL A 334 12.77 -8.56 28.28
CA VAL A 334 12.06 -7.92 27.15
C VAL A 334 12.59 -6.51 26.99
N GLU A 335 13.08 -6.20 25.79
CA GLU A 335 13.50 -4.88 25.41
C GLU A 335 12.42 -4.22 24.54
N ARG A 336 12.46 -2.89 24.44
CA ARG A 336 11.60 -2.17 23.52
C ARG A 336 11.99 -2.50 22.09
N GLU A 337 11.00 -2.70 21.24
CA GLU A 337 11.17 -2.97 19.83
C GLU A 337 10.62 -1.83 19.00
N THR A 338 11.28 -1.58 17.87
CA THR A 338 10.86 -0.54 16.94
C THR A 338 10.18 -1.18 15.73
N TRP A 339 8.97 -0.73 15.42
CA TRP A 339 8.29 -0.99 14.17
C TRP A 339 8.42 0.21 13.25
N THR A 340 8.56 -0.05 11.98
CA THR A 340 8.66 0.98 10.95
C THR A 340 7.37 1.03 10.13
N ASN A 341 6.79 2.20 10.00
CA ASN A 341 5.79 2.46 8.98
C ASN A 341 6.53 2.73 7.67
N THR A 342 6.42 1.80 6.75
CA THR A 342 7.12 1.86 5.47
C THR A 342 6.31 2.70 4.48
N LYS A 343 7.00 3.53 3.70
CA LYS A 343 6.46 4.15 2.49
C LYS A 343 7.35 3.81 1.31
N TYR A 344 6.76 3.76 0.14
CA TYR A 344 7.52 3.61 -1.09
C TYR A 344 7.99 4.99 -1.55
N THR A 345 9.30 5.12 -1.75
CA THR A 345 9.96 6.32 -2.28
C THR A 345 10.76 5.96 -3.52
N LEU A 346 11.10 6.98 -4.29
CA LEU A 346 12.00 6.83 -5.42
C LEU A 346 13.39 7.24 -4.99
N ASN A 347 14.33 6.31 -5.06
CA ASN A 347 15.73 6.64 -4.90
C ASN A 347 16.19 7.50 -6.09
N THR A 348 16.70 8.70 -5.81
CA THR A 348 17.11 9.64 -6.87
C THR A 348 18.39 9.23 -7.57
N GLU A 349 19.22 8.39 -6.97
CA GLU A 349 20.49 7.92 -7.55
C GLU A 349 20.28 6.63 -8.35
N THR A 350 19.67 5.62 -7.73
CA THR A 350 19.42 4.30 -8.36
C THR A 350 18.15 4.30 -9.20
N GLN A 351 17.25 5.27 -8.95
CA GLN A 351 15.94 5.41 -9.60
C GLN A 351 15.06 4.16 -9.43
N ALA A 352 15.33 3.41 -8.37
CA ALA A 352 14.52 2.29 -7.93
C ALA A 352 13.38 2.75 -7.02
N ILE A 353 12.29 1.98 -6.99
CA ILE A 353 11.32 2.10 -5.93
C ILE A 353 11.93 1.44 -4.70
N GLU A 354 12.18 2.21 -3.67
CA GLU A 354 12.74 1.74 -2.40
C GLU A 354 11.73 1.89 -1.28
N GLU A 355 11.82 0.98 -0.33
CA GLU A 355 11.09 1.11 0.92
C GLU A 355 11.85 2.10 1.82
N SER A 356 11.18 3.15 2.26
CA SER A 356 11.73 4.12 3.22
C SER A 356 10.84 4.22 4.45
N THR A 357 11.42 4.58 5.57
CA THR A 357 10.68 4.75 6.82
C THR A 357 9.90 6.07 6.79
N ALA A 358 8.57 5.99 6.92
CA ALA A 358 7.70 7.16 7.09
C ALA A 358 7.63 7.59 8.55
N GLY A 359 7.63 6.62 9.46
CA GLY A 359 7.61 6.83 10.89
C GLY A 359 7.98 5.56 11.64
N THR A 360 8.22 5.69 12.93
CA THR A 360 8.55 4.58 13.83
C THR A 360 7.65 4.59 15.05
N PHE A 361 7.39 3.39 15.55
CA PHE A 361 6.65 3.13 16.79
C PHE A 361 7.54 2.25 17.66
N CYS A 362 8.01 2.77 18.79
CA CYS A 362 8.88 2.03 19.72
C CYS A 362 8.14 1.74 21.01
N GLN A 363 7.97 0.45 21.34
CA GLN A 363 7.27 -0.03 22.53
C GLN A 363 7.74 -1.44 22.89
N TYR A 364 7.43 -1.91 24.08
CA TYR A 364 7.59 -3.33 24.40
C TYR A 364 6.74 -4.17 23.44
N PRO A 365 7.30 -5.25 22.84
CA PRO A 365 6.60 -6.06 21.85
C PRO A 365 5.60 -7.03 22.50
N LEU A 366 4.75 -6.51 23.36
CA LEU A 366 3.80 -7.28 24.17
C LEU A 366 2.37 -6.77 24.03
N LYS A 367 1.42 -7.69 24.18
CA LYS A 367 0.00 -7.45 24.39
C LYS A 367 -0.53 -8.34 25.47
N LEU A 368 -1.59 -7.91 26.20
CA LEU A 368 -2.35 -8.82 27.06
C LEU A 368 -2.92 -9.97 26.22
N ALA A 369 -2.83 -11.17 26.72
CA ALA A 369 -3.06 -12.39 25.94
C ALA A 369 -3.92 -13.45 26.61
N TRP A 370 -4.80 -13.10 27.52
CA TRP A 370 -5.86 -14.02 27.94
C TRP A 370 -6.90 -14.25 26.85
N ALA A 371 -7.13 -13.20 26.01
CA ALA A 371 -7.99 -13.33 24.84
C ALA A 371 -7.54 -12.46 23.67
N ILE A 372 -7.78 -12.95 22.45
CA ILE A 372 -7.56 -12.26 21.17
C ILE A 372 -8.70 -12.61 20.21
N THR A 373 -8.97 -11.74 19.24
CA THR A 373 -9.96 -12.11 18.20
C THR A 373 -9.37 -13.05 17.16
N ILE A 374 -10.23 -13.91 16.58
CA ILE A 374 -9.88 -14.82 15.48
C ILE A 374 -9.22 -14.03 14.33
N HIS A 375 -9.74 -12.85 13.97
CA HIS A 375 -9.15 -12.00 12.94
C HIS A 375 -7.73 -11.55 13.26
N LYS A 376 -7.48 -11.10 14.49
CA LYS A 376 -6.14 -10.67 14.93
C LYS A 376 -5.18 -11.83 15.14
N SER A 377 -5.68 -13.06 15.32
CA SER A 377 -4.89 -14.28 15.44
C SER A 377 -4.41 -14.81 14.09
N GLN A 378 -4.88 -14.25 12.97
CA GLN A 378 -4.47 -14.67 11.63
C GLN A 378 -2.94 -14.54 11.46
N GLY A 379 -2.31 -15.57 10.93
CA GLY A 379 -0.84 -15.64 10.83
C GLY A 379 -0.11 -16.11 12.09
N LEU A 380 -0.73 -16.05 13.28
CA LEU A 380 -0.17 -16.52 14.54
C LEU A 380 -0.36 -18.03 14.74
N THR A 381 0.38 -18.60 15.69
CA THR A 381 0.27 -20.01 16.08
C THR A 381 0.43 -20.11 17.59
N PHE A 382 -0.45 -20.89 18.22
CA PHE A 382 -0.48 -21.05 19.66
C PHE A 382 -0.29 -22.53 20.05
N ASP A 383 0.39 -22.76 21.13
CA ASP A 383 0.53 -24.11 21.69
C ASP A 383 -0.77 -24.55 22.38
N ARG A 384 -1.49 -23.60 23.02
CA ARG A 384 -2.75 -23.84 23.74
C ARG A 384 -3.76 -22.74 23.45
N ALA A 385 -4.98 -23.12 23.03
CA ALA A 385 -6.06 -22.18 22.77
C ALA A 385 -7.42 -22.69 23.22
N ILE A 386 -8.26 -21.76 23.71
CA ILE A 386 -9.68 -21.96 24.01
C ILE A 386 -10.47 -21.34 22.87
N ILE A 387 -11.33 -22.10 22.21
CA ILE A 387 -12.05 -21.69 21.02
C ILE A 387 -13.55 -21.77 21.26
N ASP A 388 -14.24 -20.64 21.10
CA ASP A 388 -15.70 -20.62 21.04
C ASP A 388 -16.16 -20.66 19.59
N ALA A 389 -16.41 -21.89 19.11
CA ALA A 389 -16.79 -22.12 17.72
C ALA A 389 -18.28 -21.82 17.45
N ALA A 390 -19.16 -21.86 18.48
CA ALA A 390 -20.57 -21.55 18.32
C ALA A 390 -20.85 -20.08 18.06
N ALA A 391 -19.93 -19.20 18.45
CA ALA A 391 -20.01 -17.75 18.22
C ALA A 391 -19.55 -17.32 16.80
N ALA A 392 -19.12 -18.27 15.95
CA ALA A 392 -18.71 -17.96 14.58
C ALA A 392 -19.92 -17.48 13.75
N PHE A 393 -19.75 -16.41 12.98
CA PHE A 393 -20.81 -15.77 12.20
C PHE A 393 -20.49 -15.65 10.70
N SER A 394 -19.31 -16.04 10.26
CA SER A 394 -18.92 -15.97 8.86
C SER A 394 -18.09 -17.16 8.42
N HIS A 395 -18.08 -17.38 7.08
CA HIS A 395 -17.28 -18.42 6.43
C HIS A 395 -15.80 -18.33 6.86
N GLY A 396 -15.19 -19.51 7.07
CA GLY A 396 -13.78 -19.64 7.38
C GLY A 396 -13.35 -19.35 8.82
N GLN A 397 -14.18 -18.72 9.65
CA GLN A 397 -13.79 -18.36 11.03
C GLN A 397 -13.41 -19.57 11.88
N VAL A 398 -14.20 -20.66 11.80
CA VAL A 398 -13.93 -21.89 12.55
C VAL A 398 -12.61 -22.50 12.11
N TYR A 399 -12.40 -22.65 10.80
CA TYR A 399 -11.14 -23.17 10.25
C TYR A 399 -9.94 -22.31 10.71
N VAL A 400 -10.04 -20.97 10.62
CA VAL A 400 -8.97 -20.09 11.08
C VAL A 400 -8.69 -20.30 12.55
N ALA A 401 -9.70 -20.36 13.41
CA ALA A 401 -9.53 -20.57 14.83
C ALA A 401 -8.83 -21.90 15.16
N LEU A 402 -9.32 -23.02 14.58
CA LEU A 402 -8.75 -24.34 14.78
C LEU A 402 -7.30 -24.42 14.27
N SER A 403 -7.03 -23.81 13.10
CA SER A 403 -5.70 -23.80 12.49
C SER A 403 -4.68 -22.94 13.22
N ARG A 404 -5.07 -22.22 14.30
CA ARG A 404 -4.13 -21.49 15.18
C ARG A 404 -3.38 -22.40 16.13
N CYS A 405 -3.93 -23.56 16.46
CA CYS A 405 -3.25 -24.52 17.32
C CYS A 405 -2.20 -25.32 16.53
N ARG A 406 -1.12 -25.70 17.23
CA ARG A 406 -0.10 -26.60 16.67
C ARG A 406 -0.55 -28.05 16.65
N THR A 407 -1.23 -28.46 17.70
CA THR A 407 -1.70 -29.83 17.90
C THR A 407 -3.15 -29.86 18.35
N LEU A 408 -3.78 -31.01 18.23
CA LEU A 408 -5.14 -31.23 18.71
C LEU A 408 -5.24 -31.12 20.25
N GLU A 409 -4.22 -31.60 20.97
CA GLU A 409 -4.18 -31.63 22.43
C GLU A 409 -4.16 -30.22 23.04
N GLY A 410 -3.53 -29.27 22.37
CA GLY A 410 -3.47 -27.87 22.81
C GLY A 410 -4.80 -27.13 22.67
N MET A 411 -5.79 -27.71 22.02
CA MET A 411 -7.07 -27.08 21.76
C MET A 411 -8.12 -27.46 22.79
N VAL A 412 -8.93 -26.50 23.23
CA VAL A 412 -10.13 -26.70 24.04
C VAL A 412 -11.28 -25.98 23.36
N LEU A 413 -12.39 -26.69 23.17
CA LEU A 413 -13.63 -26.12 22.68
C LEU A 413 -14.56 -25.77 23.84
N THR A 414 -15.14 -24.57 23.83
CA THR A 414 -16.14 -24.15 24.83
C THR A 414 -17.56 -24.60 24.48
N SER A 415 -17.78 -24.95 23.22
CA SER A 415 -19.05 -25.47 22.68
C SER A 415 -18.76 -26.58 21.69
N PRO A 416 -19.63 -27.61 21.60
CA PRO A 416 -19.44 -28.71 20.65
C PRO A 416 -19.63 -28.19 19.21
N LEU A 417 -18.80 -28.71 18.32
CA LEU A 417 -18.95 -28.50 16.88
C LEU A 417 -20.05 -29.40 16.31
N SER A 418 -20.80 -28.87 15.37
CA SER A 418 -21.76 -29.61 14.55
C SER A 418 -21.52 -29.29 13.07
N ALA A 419 -22.10 -30.07 12.19
CA ALA A 419 -22.04 -29.77 10.75
C ALA A 419 -22.62 -28.38 10.40
N GLN A 420 -23.53 -27.85 11.22
CA GLN A 420 -24.14 -26.54 11.05
C GLN A 420 -23.25 -25.39 11.54
N THR A 421 -22.23 -25.69 12.37
CA THR A 421 -21.28 -24.68 12.87
C THR A 421 -20.36 -24.16 11.77
N LEU A 422 -20.14 -24.97 10.70
CA LEU A 422 -19.39 -24.53 9.54
C LEU A 422 -20.30 -23.77 8.59
N ILE A 423 -20.11 -22.46 8.54
CA ILE A 423 -20.82 -21.60 7.59
C ILE A 423 -20.21 -21.83 6.21
N ARG A 424 -21.03 -22.27 5.27
CA ARG A 424 -20.66 -22.56 3.88
C ARG A 424 -20.93 -21.34 3.02
N ASP A 425 -20.05 -21.15 2.03
CA ASP A 425 -20.31 -20.25 0.92
C ASP A 425 -20.12 -21.01 -0.39
N THR A 426 -21.22 -21.29 -1.08
CA THR A 426 -21.24 -22.07 -2.31
C THR A 426 -20.44 -21.45 -3.44
N ARG A 427 -20.28 -20.13 -3.46
CA ARG A 427 -19.47 -19.41 -4.45
C ARG A 427 -17.98 -19.62 -4.22
N VAL A 428 -17.56 -19.61 -2.95
CA VAL A 428 -16.18 -19.94 -2.57
C VAL A 428 -15.87 -21.38 -2.93
N GLU A 429 -16.79 -22.31 -2.68
CA GLU A 429 -16.64 -23.73 -3.06
C GLU A 429 -16.47 -23.86 -4.58
N GLN A 430 -17.39 -23.29 -5.37
CA GLN A 430 -17.33 -23.31 -6.84
C GLN A 430 -16.04 -22.68 -7.40
N PHE A 431 -15.62 -21.54 -6.84
CA PHE A 431 -14.40 -20.90 -7.24
C PHE A 431 -13.17 -21.76 -6.91
N THR A 432 -13.12 -22.35 -5.72
CA THR A 432 -12.02 -23.21 -5.28
C THR A 432 -11.92 -24.48 -6.13
N ASP A 433 -13.04 -25.10 -6.44
CA ASP A 433 -13.09 -26.31 -7.27
C ASP A 433 -12.61 -26.06 -8.71
N SER A 434 -12.71 -24.82 -9.20
CA SER A 434 -12.24 -24.44 -10.53
C SER A 434 -10.70 -24.18 -10.60
N ILE A 435 -9.99 -24.12 -9.48
CA ILE A 435 -8.55 -23.80 -9.44
C ILE A 435 -7.71 -24.75 -10.32
N PRO A 436 -7.88 -26.08 -10.28
CA PRO A 436 -7.09 -26.98 -11.12
C PRO A 436 -7.26 -26.75 -12.63
N GLU A 437 -8.44 -26.30 -13.05
CA GLU A 437 -8.74 -26.02 -14.45
C GLU A 437 -8.03 -24.77 -14.98
N HIS A 438 -7.71 -23.84 -14.07
CA HIS A 438 -7.06 -22.56 -14.39
C HIS A 438 -5.54 -22.58 -14.17
N GLN A 439 -4.96 -23.72 -13.83
CA GLN A 439 -3.51 -23.88 -13.73
C GLN A 439 -2.92 -24.03 -15.15
N PRO A 440 -1.90 -23.21 -15.53
CA PRO A 440 -1.30 -23.30 -16.86
C PRO A 440 -0.46 -24.58 -16.99
N ASN A 441 -0.53 -25.18 -18.17
CA ASN A 441 0.41 -26.20 -18.58
C ASN A 441 1.68 -25.58 -19.21
N ASP A 442 2.73 -26.38 -19.43
CA ASP A 442 4.01 -25.90 -19.96
C ASP A 442 3.87 -25.24 -21.35
N ASN A 443 2.95 -25.73 -22.19
CA ASN A 443 2.72 -25.13 -23.52
C ASN A 443 2.07 -23.74 -23.40
N GLN A 444 1.06 -23.61 -22.54
CA GLN A 444 0.43 -22.31 -22.27
C GLN A 444 1.44 -21.30 -21.69
N LEU A 445 2.31 -21.77 -20.79
CA LEU A 445 3.37 -20.94 -20.23
C LEU A 445 4.36 -20.48 -21.31
N ALA A 446 4.83 -21.38 -22.18
CA ALA A 446 5.73 -21.03 -23.27
C ALA A 446 5.11 -20.02 -24.24
N ILE A 447 3.83 -20.19 -24.58
CA ILE A 447 3.07 -19.24 -25.40
C ILE A 447 3.00 -17.87 -24.71
N ALA A 448 2.70 -17.83 -23.41
CA ALA A 448 2.59 -16.59 -22.65
C ALA A 448 3.95 -15.87 -22.55
N GLN A 449 5.05 -16.59 -22.33
CA GLN A 449 6.40 -16.04 -22.35
C GLN A 449 6.74 -15.42 -23.72
N LYS A 450 6.45 -16.12 -24.81
CA LYS A 450 6.65 -15.62 -26.17
C LYS A 450 5.79 -14.39 -26.46
N ASN A 451 4.53 -14.39 -26.00
CA ASN A 451 3.63 -13.25 -26.16
C ASN A 451 4.08 -12.04 -25.35
N TYR A 452 4.59 -12.25 -24.13
CA TYR A 452 5.12 -11.18 -23.29
C TYR A 452 6.37 -10.54 -23.90
N TYR A 453 7.32 -11.34 -24.35
CA TYR A 453 8.49 -10.86 -25.11
C TYR A 453 8.07 -10.04 -26.33
N ARG A 454 7.12 -10.57 -27.11
CA ARG A 454 6.54 -9.90 -28.27
C ARG A 454 5.92 -8.56 -27.90
N GLN A 455 5.12 -8.53 -26.83
CA GLN A 455 4.47 -7.32 -26.36
C GLN A 455 5.48 -6.23 -25.99
N LEU A 456 6.51 -6.57 -25.22
CA LEU A 456 7.54 -5.61 -24.82
C LEU A 456 8.35 -5.11 -26.02
N LEU A 457 8.69 -5.98 -26.95
CA LEU A 457 9.44 -5.61 -28.15
C LEU A 457 8.61 -4.73 -29.09
N VAL A 458 7.32 -5.00 -29.23
CA VAL A 458 6.39 -4.16 -30.01
C VAL A 458 6.19 -2.80 -29.35
N GLU A 459 6.05 -2.77 -28.00
CA GLU A 459 5.92 -1.53 -27.24
C GLU A 459 7.14 -0.61 -27.39
N LEU A 460 8.36 -1.16 -27.54
CA LEU A 460 9.57 -0.39 -27.78
C LEU A 460 9.43 0.54 -29.01
N PHE A 461 8.79 0.05 -30.08
CA PHE A 461 8.59 0.77 -31.35
C PHE A 461 7.16 1.28 -31.56
N ASP A 462 6.37 1.39 -30.50
CA ASP A 462 5.06 2.07 -30.52
C ASP A 462 5.23 3.56 -30.20
N PHE A 463 4.93 4.41 -31.17
CA PHE A 463 5.05 5.87 -31.06
C PHE A 463 3.71 6.58 -30.95
N THR A 464 2.61 5.85 -30.72
CA THR A 464 1.24 6.40 -30.72
C THR A 464 1.05 7.50 -29.68
N ASP A 465 1.52 7.28 -28.43
CA ASP A 465 1.39 8.27 -27.35
C ASP A 465 2.22 9.54 -27.64
N LEU A 466 3.41 9.38 -28.23
CA LEU A 466 4.26 10.50 -28.65
C LEU A 466 3.62 11.29 -29.79
N GLN A 467 3.06 10.59 -30.78
CA GLN A 467 2.32 11.22 -31.88
C GLN A 467 1.15 12.08 -31.34
N GLN A 468 0.38 11.54 -30.41
CA GLN A 468 -0.72 12.27 -29.76
C GLN A 468 -0.22 13.51 -28.98
N ALA A 469 0.93 13.40 -28.32
CA ALA A 469 1.54 14.53 -27.61
C ALA A 469 1.95 15.64 -28.57
N VAL A 470 2.56 15.29 -29.72
CA VAL A 470 2.92 16.24 -30.78
C VAL A 470 1.69 16.88 -31.42
N GLU A 471 0.64 16.11 -31.69
CA GLU A 471 -0.65 16.65 -32.19
C GLU A 471 -1.30 17.64 -31.21
N GLN A 472 -1.20 17.35 -29.92
CA GLN A 472 -1.67 18.29 -28.90
C GLN A 472 -0.82 19.56 -28.88
N THR A 473 0.49 19.45 -29.08
CA THR A 473 1.42 20.58 -29.19
C THR A 473 1.08 21.45 -30.38
N GLU A 474 0.85 20.86 -31.57
CA GLU A 474 0.40 21.57 -32.75
C GLU A 474 -0.91 22.32 -32.53
N ARG A 475 -1.93 21.63 -31.96
CA ARG A 475 -3.22 22.25 -31.68
C ARG A 475 -3.10 23.47 -30.78
N LYS A 476 -2.28 23.39 -29.73
CA LYS A 476 -2.05 24.49 -28.78
C LYS A 476 -1.19 25.60 -29.37
N ALA A 477 -0.19 25.28 -30.18
CA ALA A 477 0.59 26.25 -30.93
C ALA A 477 -0.28 27.04 -31.91
N ASN A 478 -1.14 26.37 -32.67
CA ASN A 478 -2.08 27.03 -33.59
C ASN A 478 -3.14 27.90 -32.87
N GLN A 479 -3.59 27.44 -31.68
CA GLN A 479 -4.60 28.16 -30.88
C GLN A 479 -4.04 29.44 -30.25
N TYR A 480 -2.83 29.42 -29.72
CA TYR A 480 -2.28 30.48 -28.86
C TYR A 480 -1.08 31.22 -29.44
N LEU A 481 -0.34 30.61 -30.39
CA LEU A 481 0.95 31.13 -30.83
C LEU A 481 0.92 31.57 -32.32
N ARG A 482 -0.06 31.15 -33.12
CA ARG A 482 -0.07 31.36 -34.56
C ARG A 482 0.08 32.84 -34.96
N LEU A 483 -0.55 33.76 -34.26
CA LEU A 483 -0.48 35.18 -34.53
C LEU A 483 0.82 35.85 -34.09
N LEU A 484 1.38 35.40 -32.94
CA LEU A 484 2.56 36.00 -32.35
C LEU A 484 3.86 35.32 -32.84
N TYR A 485 3.80 34.00 -33.13
CA TYR A 485 4.95 33.18 -33.51
C TYR A 485 4.59 32.28 -34.71
N PRO A 486 4.28 32.83 -35.90
CA PRO A 486 3.81 32.06 -37.04
C PRO A 486 4.81 31.00 -37.52
N ASN A 487 6.10 31.32 -37.49
CA ASN A 487 7.15 30.35 -37.84
C ASN A 487 7.16 29.13 -36.94
N PHE A 488 6.96 29.30 -35.62
CA PHE A 488 6.89 28.19 -34.68
C PHE A 488 5.63 27.35 -34.88
N ALA A 489 4.47 28.01 -35.14
CA ALA A 489 3.24 27.28 -35.45
C ALA A 489 3.36 26.46 -36.75
N SER A 490 4.00 27.01 -37.78
CA SER A 490 4.30 26.27 -39.03
C SER A 490 5.25 25.10 -38.77
N LEU A 491 6.30 25.28 -37.96
CA LEU A 491 7.23 24.20 -37.56
C LEU A 491 6.51 23.05 -36.88
N THR A 492 5.56 23.34 -35.95
CA THR A 492 4.79 22.28 -35.27
C THR A 492 3.96 21.46 -36.24
N THR A 493 3.33 22.10 -37.25
CA THR A 493 2.55 21.41 -38.26
C THR A 493 3.42 20.54 -39.18
N THR A 494 4.56 21.06 -39.59
CA THR A 494 5.52 20.32 -40.43
C THR A 494 6.07 19.10 -39.68
N ASN A 495 6.56 19.30 -38.44
CA ASN A 495 7.17 18.21 -37.65
C ASN A 495 6.15 17.15 -37.25
N ARG A 496 4.88 17.52 -36.98
CA ARG A 496 3.81 16.54 -36.75
C ARG A 496 3.63 15.59 -37.95
N ARG A 497 3.59 16.16 -39.16
CA ARG A 497 3.44 15.38 -40.40
C ARG A 497 4.65 14.47 -40.60
N LEU A 498 5.86 15.02 -40.50
CA LEU A 498 7.10 14.25 -40.67
C LEU A 498 7.23 13.14 -39.61
N LEU A 499 6.80 13.40 -38.35
CA LEU A 499 6.79 12.39 -37.29
C LEU A 499 5.83 11.24 -37.65
N TYR A 500 4.67 11.54 -38.18
CA TYR A 500 3.75 10.52 -38.65
C TYR A 500 4.38 9.67 -39.76
N ASP A 501 4.85 10.32 -40.83
CA ASP A 501 5.35 9.65 -42.03
C ASP A 501 6.67 8.86 -41.77
N GLN A 502 7.62 9.42 -40.99
CA GLN A 502 8.96 8.87 -40.82
C GLN A 502 9.13 8.05 -39.53
N VAL A 503 8.28 8.23 -38.52
CA VAL A 503 8.39 7.54 -37.24
C VAL A 503 7.19 6.64 -36.97
N THR A 504 5.98 7.18 -36.94
CA THR A 504 4.81 6.42 -36.50
C THR A 504 4.43 5.32 -37.50
N GLU A 505 4.35 5.67 -38.79
CA GLU A 505 4.03 4.71 -39.85
C GLU A 505 5.18 3.70 -40.07
N VAL A 506 6.42 4.17 -40.05
CA VAL A 506 7.60 3.29 -40.16
C VAL A 506 7.66 2.36 -38.94
N GLY A 507 7.40 2.86 -37.74
CA GLY A 507 7.31 2.07 -36.51
C GLY A 507 6.25 0.96 -36.61
N SER A 508 5.07 1.28 -37.11
CA SER A 508 3.99 0.29 -37.31
C SER A 508 4.40 -0.82 -38.30
N ARG A 509 5.04 -0.47 -39.40
CA ARG A 509 5.58 -1.45 -40.35
C ARG A 509 6.69 -2.30 -39.72
N PHE A 510 7.55 -1.67 -38.94
CA PHE A 510 8.64 -2.33 -38.20
C PHE A 510 8.09 -3.33 -37.15
N GLN A 511 7.09 -2.96 -36.39
CA GLN A 511 6.39 -3.85 -35.47
C GLN A 511 5.79 -5.09 -36.17
N LYS A 512 5.16 -4.90 -37.34
CA LYS A 512 4.63 -6.02 -38.14
C LYS A 512 5.74 -6.99 -38.57
N GLN A 513 6.90 -6.45 -39.02
CA GLN A 513 8.04 -7.25 -39.37
C GLN A 513 8.59 -8.05 -38.18
N LEU A 514 8.83 -7.41 -37.05
CA LEU A 514 9.31 -8.07 -35.82
C LEU A 514 8.31 -9.15 -35.33
N ASN A 515 7.01 -8.88 -35.37
CA ASN A 515 5.99 -9.88 -35.06
C ASN A 515 6.09 -11.14 -35.94
N GLY A 516 6.33 -10.96 -37.24
CA GLY A 516 6.53 -12.07 -38.15
C GLY A 516 7.81 -12.86 -37.85
N MET A 517 8.91 -12.19 -37.51
CA MET A 517 10.19 -12.82 -37.14
C MET A 517 10.03 -13.61 -35.82
N ILE A 518 9.45 -13.02 -34.76
CA ILE A 518 9.21 -13.71 -33.52
C ILE A 518 8.28 -14.93 -33.72
N GLY A 519 7.26 -14.80 -34.57
CA GLY A 519 6.34 -15.89 -34.87
C GLY A 519 7.06 -17.14 -35.41
N LYS A 520 8.05 -16.94 -36.28
CA LYS A 520 8.84 -18.00 -36.97
C LYS A 520 10.00 -18.55 -36.13
N SER A 521 10.50 -17.77 -35.15
CA SER A 521 11.64 -18.16 -34.34
C SER A 521 11.28 -19.20 -33.29
N LEU A 522 12.13 -20.23 -33.16
CA LEU A 522 12.05 -21.23 -32.08
C LEU A 522 12.74 -20.73 -30.81
N ASP A 523 13.85 -20.05 -30.93
CA ASP A 523 14.59 -19.41 -29.83
C ASP A 523 14.58 -17.88 -30.00
N TYR A 524 13.40 -17.28 -29.79
CA TYR A 524 13.17 -15.86 -29.99
C TYR A 524 14.00 -14.95 -29.06
N LEU A 525 14.45 -15.46 -27.90
CA LEU A 525 15.28 -14.69 -26.96
C LEU A 525 16.70 -14.44 -27.51
N ASN A 526 17.29 -15.46 -28.17
CA ASN A 526 18.65 -15.42 -28.67
C ASN A 526 18.75 -15.30 -30.22
N ASP A 527 17.60 -15.06 -30.87
CA ASP A 527 17.55 -14.99 -32.35
C ASP A 527 18.34 -13.79 -32.84
N LYS A 528 19.47 -14.10 -33.52
CA LYS A 528 20.39 -13.08 -34.05
C LYS A 528 19.74 -12.14 -35.05
N ALA A 529 18.82 -12.64 -35.88
CA ALA A 529 18.16 -11.80 -36.88
C ALA A 529 17.22 -10.78 -36.22
N ILE A 530 16.52 -11.17 -35.14
CA ILE A 530 15.70 -10.25 -34.34
C ILE A 530 16.59 -9.20 -33.66
N GLN A 531 17.70 -9.62 -33.04
CA GLN A 531 18.61 -8.71 -32.34
C GLN A 531 19.27 -7.72 -33.30
N GLU A 532 19.80 -8.17 -34.43
CA GLU A 532 20.37 -7.30 -35.46
C GLU A 532 19.35 -6.30 -36.02
N ARG A 533 18.08 -6.73 -36.16
CA ARG A 533 17.01 -5.87 -36.64
C ARG A 533 16.71 -4.75 -35.64
N VAL A 534 16.68 -5.07 -34.36
CA VAL A 534 16.50 -4.07 -33.26
C VAL A 534 17.68 -3.11 -33.22
N GLN A 535 18.92 -3.63 -33.29
CA GLN A 535 20.15 -2.83 -33.29
C GLN A 535 20.19 -1.81 -34.44
N LYS A 536 19.70 -2.17 -35.63
CA LYS A 536 19.56 -1.26 -36.77
C LYS A 536 18.40 -0.28 -36.65
N GLY A 537 17.30 -0.70 -35.99
CA GLY A 537 16.10 0.14 -35.81
C GLY A 537 16.28 1.24 -34.78
N CYS A 538 16.88 0.92 -33.64
CA CYS A 538 16.99 1.89 -32.53
C CYS A 538 17.72 3.19 -32.90
N PRO A 539 18.91 3.18 -33.58
CA PRO A 539 19.58 4.41 -33.98
C PRO A 539 18.73 5.25 -34.93
N TYR A 540 18.06 4.66 -35.89
CA TYR A 540 17.19 5.36 -36.82
C TYR A 540 16.10 6.14 -36.10
N PHE A 541 15.36 5.48 -35.18
CA PHE A 541 14.30 6.15 -34.44
C PHE A 541 14.84 7.20 -33.46
N LEU A 542 15.99 6.97 -32.84
CA LEU A 542 16.65 7.95 -31.96
C LEU A 542 16.99 9.23 -32.72
N GLU A 543 17.58 9.11 -33.90
CA GLU A 543 17.94 10.24 -34.78
C GLU A 543 16.68 11.03 -35.14
N LYS A 544 15.65 10.35 -35.68
CA LYS A 544 14.40 10.99 -36.11
C LYS A 544 13.63 11.64 -34.97
N LEU A 545 13.57 11.02 -33.81
CA LEU A 545 12.91 11.63 -32.64
C LEU A 545 13.67 12.88 -32.15
N THR A 546 14.99 12.84 -32.19
CA THR A 546 15.82 13.99 -31.80
C THR A 546 15.62 15.15 -32.79
N GLU A 547 15.68 14.86 -34.08
CA GLU A 547 15.50 15.86 -35.14
C GLU A 547 14.12 16.53 -35.09
N LEU A 548 13.04 15.74 -34.97
CA LEU A 548 11.68 16.23 -35.14
C LEU A 548 11.03 16.74 -33.85
N CYS A 549 11.37 16.15 -32.68
CA CYS A 549 10.67 16.46 -31.45
C CYS A 549 11.40 17.48 -30.55
N LEU A 550 12.74 17.51 -30.52
CA LEU A 550 13.47 18.47 -29.68
C LEU A 550 13.14 19.94 -29.99
N PRO A 551 13.01 20.36 -31.29
CA PRO A 551 12.65 21.74 -31.59
C PRO A 551 11.27 22.14 -31.06
N LEU A 552 10.35 21.19 -30.93
CA LEU A 552 8.99 21.44 -30.41
C LEU A 552 8.97 21.74 -28.90
N LEU A 553 9.98 21.32 -28.16
CA LEU A 553 10.10 21.59 -26.71
C LEU A 553 10.37 23.08 -26.41
N GLN A 554 10.63 23.91 -27.43
CA GLN A 554 10.75 25.36 -27.29
C GLN A 554 9.40 26.06 -27.11
N ILE A 555 8.26 25.34 -27.17
CA ILE A 555 6.93 25.92 -27.03
C ILE A 555 6.74 26.64 -25.68
N SER A 556 7.33 26.14 -24.61
CA SER A 556 7.25 26.76 -23.28
C SER A 556 8.11 28.01 -23.11
N HIS A 557 9.06 28.25 -24.02
CA HIS A 557 9.92 29.44 -24.03
C HIS A 557 9.26 30.63 -24.72
N GLN A 558 8.11 30.43 -25.39
CA GLN A 558 7.38 31.52 -26.03
C GLN A 558 6.72 32.40 -24.97
N ASN A 559 6.95 33.72 -25.09
CA ASN A 559 6.42 34.66 -24.11
C ASN A 559 4.93 34.96 -24.37
N LEU A 560 4.09 34.71 -23.38
CA LEU A 560 2.65 34.88 -23.43
C LEU A 560 2.16 35.64 -22.19
N ASP A 561 1.41 36.71 -22.41
CA ASP A 561 0.81 37.53 -21.34
C ASP A 561 -0.42 36.84 -20.71
N ASN A 562 -1.12 36.00 -21.49
CA ASN A 562 -2.28 35.27 -21.01
C ASN A 562 -1.89 34.10 -20.10
N LYS A 563 -2.25 34.20 -18.82
CA LYS A 563 -1.91 33.18 -17.79
C LYS A 563 -2.50 31.79 -18.08
N GLU A 564 -3.72 31.75 -18.63
CA GLU A 564 -4.39 30.48 -18.95
C GLU A 564 -3.72 29.80 -20.15
N ALA A 565 -3.45 30.55 -21.21
CA ALA A 565 -2.70 30.07 -22.37
C ALA A 565 -1.32 29.54 -21.95
N LYS A 566 -0.59 30.27 -21.12
CA LYS A 566 0.71 29.86 -20.59
C LYS A 566 0.61 28.55 -19.77
N LEU A 567 -0.44 28.39 -18.96
CA LEU A 567 -0.68 27.15 -18.22
C LEU A 567 -0.94 25.96 -19.14
N GLN A 568 -1.75 26.14 -20.20
CA GLN A 568 -2.05 25.11 -21.20
C GLN A 568 -0.80 24.72 -22.00
N ILE A 569 -0.02 25.69 -22.43
CA ILE A 569 1.27 25.48 -23.12
C ILE A 569 2.24 24.67 -22.24
N ASN A 570 2.44 25.07 -20.98
CA ASN A 570 3.33 24.36 -20.08
C ASN A 570 2.90 22.90 -19.84
N ARG A 571 1.59 22.65 -19.72
CA ARG A 571 1.07 21.28 -19.58
C ARG A 571 1.34 20.44 -20.83
N THR A 572 1.24 21.05 -22.00
CA THR A 572 1.49 20.38 -23.28
C THR A 572 2.98 20.07 -23.45
N ASP A 573 3.85 21.01 -23.13
CA ASP A 573 5.30 20.85 -23.12
C ASP A 573 5.74 19.73 -22.13
N ASP A 574 5.21 19.75 -20.90
CA ASP A 574 5.49 18.70 -19.91
C ASP A 574 5.12 17.31 -20.44
N ARG A 575 3.96 17.18 -21.12
CA ARG A 575 3.53 15.91 -21.71
C ARG A 575 4.47 15.47 -22.83
N LEU A 576 4.81 16.35 -23.74
CA LEU A 576 5.71 16.03 -24.85
C LEU A 576 7.09 15.63 -24.35
N ARG A 577 7.64 16.35 -23.37
CA ARG A 577 8.93 16.01 -22.71
C ARG A 577 8.89 14.62 -22.08
N GLU A 578 7.82 14.30 -21.36
CA GLU A 578 7.65 13.00 -20.70
C GLU A 578 7.64 11.86 -21.73
N GLU A 579 6.85 11.98 -22.80
CA GLU A 579 6.72 10.94 -23.83
C GLU A 579 8.01 10.79 -24.64
N LEU A 580 8.62 11.89 -25.07
CA LEU A 580 9.87 11.88 -25.82
C LEU A 580 10.99 11.24 -24.99
N ARG A 581 11.17 11.67 -23.73
CA ARG A 581 12.18 11.12 -22.85
C ARG A 581 12.01 9.63 -22.67
N ARG A 582 10.78 9.16 -22.41
CA ARG A 582 10.49 7.73 -22.27
C ARG A 582 10.96 6.94 -23.48
N LYS A 583 10.66 7.39 -24.68
CA LYS A 583 11.07 6.73 -25.92
C LYS A 583 12.58 6.77 -26.15
N LEU A 584 13.22 7.90 -25.92
CA LEU A 584 14.67 8.02 -26.05
C LEU A 584 15.41 7.06 -25.11
N PHE A 585 14.96 6.95 -23.83
CA PHE A 585 15.59 6.05 -22.86
C PHE A 585 15.50 4.57 -23.27
N VAL A 586 14.32 4.10 -23.61
CA VAL A 586 14.12 2.68 -23.96
C VAL A 586 14.82 2.31 -25.27
N LEU A 587 14.81 3.21 -26.28
CA LEU A 587 15.53 3.01 -27.53
C LEU A 587 17.05 2.98 -27.31
N LYS A 588 17.57 3.91 -26.49
CA LYS A 588 19.01 3.95 -26.17
C LYS A 588 19.47 2.70 -25.44
N ALA A 589 18.68 2.21 -24.46
CA ALA A 589 18.99 0.99 -23.74
C ALA A 589 18.97 -0.26 -24.64
N SER A 590 18.19 -0.23 -25.73
CA SER A 590 18.05 -1.36 -26.67
C SER A 590 18.94 -1.27 -27.90
N GLN A 591 19.85 -0.27 -28.01
CA GLN A 591 20.74 -0.10 -29.15
C GLN A 591 21.68 -1.30 -29.38
N ASN A 592 22.12 -1.96 -28.33
CA ASN A 592 23.03 -3.12 -28.39
C ASN A 592 22.30 -4.46 -28.39
N GLY A 593 20.98 -4.45 -28.50
CA GLY A 593 20.10 -5.61 -28.46
C GLY A 593 18.96 -5.43 -27.42
N PHE A 594 17.95 -6.27 -27.57
CA PHE A 594 16.75 -6.23 -26.73
C PHE A 594 16.75 -7.39 -25.72
N SER A 595 16.55 -7.06 -24.44
CA SER A 595 16.11 -8.02 -23.44
C SER A 595 14.95 -7.42 -22.63
N PRO A 596 13.99 -8.24 -22.18
CA PRO A 596 12.91 -7.78 -21.30
C PRO A 596 13.41 -7.03 -20.06
N GLU A 597 14.48 -7.52 -19.43
CA GLU A 597 15.05 -6.94 -18.21
C GLU A 597 15.62 -5.53 -18.45
N THR A 598 16.46 -5.37 -19.47
CA THR A 598 17.04 -4.05 -19.82
C THR A 598 15.96 -3.07 -20.26
N TYR A 599 14.96 -3.53 -21.01
CA TYR A 599 13.84 -2.70 -21.43
C TYR A 599 13.00 -2.22 -20.25
N LEU A 600 12.60 -3.12 -19.33
CA LEU A 600 11.81 -2.77 -18.15
C LEU A 600 12.59 -1.83 -17.22
N ALA A 601 13.88 -2.06 -17.01
CA ALA A 601 14.75 -1.16 -16.24
C ALA A 601 14.82 0.24 -16.86
N ALA A 602 15.01 0.33 -18.18
CA ALA A 602 15.05 1.61 -18.88
C ALA A 602 13.71 2.35 -18.86
N LYS A 603 12.60 1.63 -19.09
CA LYS A 603 11.23 2.17 -19.02
C LYS A 603 10.93 2.73 -17.64
N ALA A 604 11.34 2.01 -16.65
CA ALA A 604 11.18 2.40 -15.27
C ALA A 604 12.02 3.65 -14.94
N LYS A 605 13.28 3.67 -15.35
CA LYS A 605 14.18 4.81 -15.17
C LYS A 605 13.61 6.06 -15.83
N ALA A 606 13.12 5.95 -17.06
CA ALA A 606 12.53 7.06 -17.80
C ALA A 606 11.27 7.65 -17.13
N ALA A 607 10.51 6.87 -16.37
CA ALA A 607 9.33 7.35 -15.67
C ALA A 607 9.65 8.24 -14.45
N ILE A 608 10.88 8.16 -13.92
CA ILE A 608 11.29 8.76 -12.65
C ILE A 608 12.13 10.02 -12.83
N ASP A 609 13.00 10.07 -13.86
CA ASP A 609 13.91 11.20 -14.06
C ASP A 609 13.14 12.51 -14.30
N GLU A 610 13.33 13.49 -13.41
CA GLU A 610 12.94 14.88 -13.70
C GLU A 610 13.95 15.53 -14.65
N PRO A 611 13.50 16.34 -15.63
CA PRO A 611 14.40 17.12 -16.46
C PRO A 611 15.29 18.03 -15.61
N GLU A 612 16.59 18.08 -15.90
CA GLU A 612 17.55 18.93 -15.18
C GLU A 612 17.13 20.41 -15.13
N GLU A 613 16.47 20.90 -16.18
CA GLU A 613 15.92 22.25 -16.23
C GLU A 613 14.88 22.58 -15.13
N LYS A 614 14.15 21.56 -14.61
CA LYS A 614 13.23 21.78 -13.48
C LYS A 614 13.97 21.86 -12.14
N LYS A 615 15.13 21.20 -12.02
CA LYS A 615 16.00 21.33 -10.84
C LYS A 615 16.62 22.73 -10.75
N GLU A 616 17.00 23.34 -11.86
CA GLU A 616 17.48 24.73 -11.90
C GLU A 616 16.36 25.74 -11.63
N ARG A 617 15.16 25.56 -12.19
CA ARG A 617 14.00 26.44 -11.91
C ARG A 617 13.47 26.30 -10.48
N ALA A 618 13.61 25.13 -9.84
CA ALA A 618 13.29 24.95 -8.43
C ALA A 618 14.38 25.52 -7.49
N ARG A 619 15.62 25.68 -8.01
CA ARG A 619 16.76 26.26 -7.27
C ARG A 619 16.93 27.74 -7.48
N SER A 620 16.32 28.38 -8.49
CA SER A 620 16.28 29.83 -8.55
C SER A 620 15.45 30.35 -7.37
N PRO A 621 16.03 31.05 -6.41
CA PRO A 621 15.26 31.59 -5.32
C PRO A 621 14.30 32.61 -5.93
N ARG A 622 13.02 32.33 -5.99
CA ARG A 622 12.03 33.37 -5.96
C ARG A 622 12.38 34.16 -4.70
N LYS A 623 13.00 35.34 -4.85
CA LYS A 623 12.99 36.35 -3.82
C LYS A 623 11.53 36.61 -3.45
N ARG A 624 11.02 35.76 -2.55
CA ARG A 624 9.91 36.15 -1.72
C ARG A 624 10.58 37.14 -0.74
N GLU A 625 10.20 38.38 -0.78
CA GLU A 625 10.32 39.26 0.35
C GLU A 625 9.54 38.60 1.49
N GLY A 626 10.13 37.65 2.13
CA GLY A 626 9.63 36.99 3.31
C GLY A 626 10.08 37.82 4.48
N VAL A 627 9.14 38.34 5.22
CA VAL A 627 9.40 38.86 6.55
C VAL A 627 10.12 37.78 7.34
N GLU A 628 11.30 38.02 7.82
CA GLU A 628 12.09 37.10 8.63
C GLU A 628 11.26 36.68 9.85
N LYS A 629 11.12 35.38 10.11
CA LYS A 629 10.32 34.87 11.24
C LYS A 629 11.13 35.03 12.53
N ILE A 630 10.50 35.62 13.55
CA ILE A 630 11.06 35.84 14.87
C ILE A 630 11.06 34.52 15.66
N GLU A 631 12.12 34.20 16.39
CA GLU A 631 12.10 33.13 17.39
C GLU A 631 11.24 33.56 18.59
N VAL A 632 10.26 32.74 18.94
CA VAL A 632 9.33 33.00 20.04
C VAL A 632 9.66 32.07 21.20
N SER A 633 9.85 32.67 22.40
CA SER A 633 10.02 31.92 23.66
C SER A 633 8.80 31.00 23.92
N GLU A 634 9.02 29.85 24.52
CA GLU A 634 7.96 28.92 24.94
C GLU A 634 7.23 29.43 26.20
N ASP A 635 7.79 30.31 26.96
CA ASP A 635 7.16 30.93 28.14
C ASP A 635 6.25 32.09 27.73
N ILE A 636 5.13 32.25 28.43
CA ILE A 636 4.17 33.35 28.18
C ILE A 636 4.64 34.61 28.91
N LEU A 637 5.07 35.63 28.17
CA LEU A 637 5.53 36.90 28.76
C LEU A 637 4.36 37.78 29.21
N HIS A 638 3.24 37.77 28.48
CA HIS A 638 2.05 38.58 28.78
C HIS A 638 0.80 37.69 28.88
N GLN A 639 0.56 37.16 30.09
CA GLN A 639 -0.52 36.21 30.34
C GLN A 639 -1.89 36.81 30.03
N ASP A 640 -2.16 38.05 30.42
CA ASP A 640 -3.46 38.71 30.20
C ASP A 640 -3.76 38.88 28.69
N LEU A 641 -2.73 39.24 27.89
CA LEU A 641 -2.90 39.32 26.45
C LEU A 641 -3.20 37.96 25.83
N TYR A 642 -2.48 36.93 26.30
CA TYR A 642 -2.71 35.56 25.85
C TYR A 642 -4.15 35.08 26.16
N ASP A 643 -4.68 35.38 27.33
CA ASP A 643 -6.03 35.01 27.73
C ASP A 643 -7.11 35.77 26.93
N ARG A 644 -6.87 37.06 26.60
CA ARG A 644 -7.74 37.83 25.68
C ARG A 644 -7.77 37.22 24.28
N LEU A 645 -6.62 36.85 23.73
CA LEU A 645 -6.51 36.17 22.44
C LEU A 645 -7.20 34.80 22.44
N ARG A 646 -7.06 34.05 23.55
CA ARG A 646 -7.73 32.74 23.74
C ARG A 646 -9.25 32.89 23.77
N ALA A 647 -9.78 33.87 24.49
CA ALA A 647 -11.20 34.17 24.59
C ALA A 647 -11.76 34.62 23.20
N TRP A 648 -11.03 35.46 22.47
CA TRP A 648 -11.40 35.88 21.13
C TRP A 648 -11.43 34.70 20.17
N ARG A 649 -10.38 33.87 20.14
CA ARG A 649 -10.30 32.68 19.29
C ARG A 649 -11.49 31.73 19.53
N TRP A 650 -11.87 31.56 20.78
CA TRP A 650 -13.00 30.68 21.12
C TRP A 650 -14.33 31.23 20.60
N ARG A 651 -14.57 32.54 20.73
CA ARG A 651 -15.74 33.22 20.16
C ARG A 651 -15.81 33.11 18.64
N GLU A 652 -14.72 33.36 17.95
CA GLU A 652 -14.63 33.24 16.50
C GLU A 652 -14.87 31.78 16.03
N ALA A 653 -14.34 30.82 16.77
CA ALA A 653 -14.54 29.40 16.47
C ALA A 653 -16.01 28.99 16.59
N GLN A 654 -16.69 29.44 17.64
CA GLN A 654 -18.14 29.19 17.82
C GLN A 654 -18.97 29.89 16.75
N ALA A 655 -18.70 31.15 16.44
CA ALA A 655 -19.43 31.91 15.43
C ALA A 655 -19.35 31.29 14.04
N LYS A 656 -18.22 30.61 13.72
CA LYS A 656 -17.99 29.95 12.43
C LYS A 656 -18.22 28.44 12.43
N ASN A 657 -18.61 27.90 13.58
CA ASN A 657 -18.77 26.43 13.79
C ASN A 657 -17.52 25.63 13.35
N LEU A 658 -16.33 26.13 13.72
CA LEU A 658 -15.04 25.56 13.37
C LEU A 658 -14.22 25.22 14.63
N PRO A 659 -13.32 24.23 14.60
CA PRO A 659 -12.37 23.98 15.69
C PRO A 659 -11.47 25.19 15.94
N ALA A 660 -11.22 25.53 17.21
CA ALA A 660 -10.48 26.75 17.59
C ALA A 660 -9.06 26.84 16.98
N TYR A 661 -8.38 25.71 16.76
CA TYR A 661 -7.04 25.68 16.14
C TYR A 661 -7.04 26.07 14.66
N THR A 662 -8.19 26.00 13.98
CA THR A 662 -8.33 26.42 12.58
C THR A 662 -8.43 27.93 12.42
N ILE A 663 -8.87 28.64 13.47
CA ILE A 663 -8.91 30.10 13.52
C ILE A 663 -7.50 30.66 13.76
N LEU A 664 -6.84 30.21 14.82
CA LEU A 664 -5.47 30.63 15.14
C LEU A 664 -4.77 29.54 15.96
N GLN A 665 -3.57 29.16 15.55
CA GLN A 665 -2.77 28.14 16.22
C GLN A 665 -2.26 28.64 17.58
N GLN A 666 -2.08 27.73 18.55
CA GLN A 666 -1.58 28.09 19.88
C GLN A 666 -0.21 28.76 19.82
N LYS A 667 0.70 28.28 18.97
CA LYS A 667 2.03 28.88 18.76
C LYS A 667 1.94 30.30 18.23
N ALA A 668 0.94 30.61 17.39
CA ALA A 668 0.73 31.96 16.87
C ALA A 668 0.20 32.89 17.96
N MET A 669 -0.73 32.44 18.84
CA MET A 669 -1.20 33.21 19.98
C MET A 669 -0.05 33.53 20.95
N LEU A 670 0.79 32.55 21.23
CA LEU A 670 1.97 32.72 22.06
C LEU A 670 2.94 33.76 21.44
N GLY A 671 3.16 33.67 20.14
CA GLY A 671 3.95 34.65 19.41
C GLY A 671 3.40 36.05 19.51
N ILE A 672 2.07 36.26 19.34
CA ILE A 672 1.44 37.59 19.50
C ILE A 672 1.60 38.08 20.93
N ALA A 673 1.35 37.23 21.94
CA ALA A 673 1.46 37.61 23.33
C ALA A 673 2.89 38.02 23.72
N ASN A 674 3.92 37.37 23.16
CA ASN A 674 5.32 37.63 23.51
C ASN A 674 5.95 38.79 22.71
N THR A 675 5.50 39.03 21.46
CA THR A 675 6.10 40.05 20.57
C THR A 675 5.30 41.34 20.49
N VAL A 676 4.05 41.34 20.96
CA VAL A 676 3.15 42.52 20.98
C VAL A 676 3.13 43.30 19.66
N PRO A 677 2.75 42.69 18.54
CA PRO A 677 2.84 43.29 17.21
C PRO A 677 1.97 44.52 17.07
N THR A 678 2.46 45.56 16.40
CA THR A 678 1.76 46.84 16.23
C THR A 678 1.22 47.07 14.82
N ASP A 679 1.67 46.30 13.85
CA ASP A 679 1.25 46.37 12.44
C ASP A 679 1.22 45.00 11.78
N GLU A 680 0.68 44.92 10.56
CA GLU A 680 0.56 43.67 9.79
C GLU A 680 1.93 43.05 9.45
N ARG A 681 2.99 43.85 9.32
CA ARG A 681 4.31 43.34 8.98
C ARG A 681 4.93 42.59 10.16
N THR A 682 4.82 43.15 11.35
CA THR A 682 5.26 42.49 12.59
C THR A 682 4.38 41.29 12.94
N LEU A 683 3.09 41.32 12.63
CA LEU A 683 2.19 40.19 12.78
C LEU A 683 2.57 39.02 11.84
N LEU A 684 2.93 39.32 10.60
CA LEU A 684 3.42 38.34 9.61
C LEU A 684 4.78 37.72 9.99
N ALA A 685 5.59 38.39 10.81
CA ALA A 685 6.87 37.84 11.27
C ALA A 685 6.71 36.72 12.29
N ILE A 686 5.52 36.57 12.91
CA ILE A 686 5.25 35.54 13.94
C ILE A 686 5.11 34.17 13.32
N PRO A 687 5.74 33.10 13.86
CA PRO A 687 5.57 31.73 13.43
C PRO A 687 4.10 31.26 13.58
N GLY A 688 3.53 30.70 12.51
CA GLY A 688 2.13 30.26 12.48
C GLY A 688 1.14 31.30 11.96
N ILE A 689 1.58 32.54 11.71
CA ILE A 689 0.78 33.58 11.05
C ILE A 689 1.18 33.68 9.58
N GLY A 690 0.24 33.42 8.70
CA GLY A 690 0.38 33.57 7.26
C GLY A 690 -0.53 34.68 6.70
N ARG A 691 -0.35 35.07 5.43
CA ARG A 691 -1.17 36.11 4.77
C ARG A 691 -2.67 35.91 4.93
N ARG A 692 -3.17 34.68 4.82
CA ARG A 692 -4.58 34.35 5.04
C ARG A 692 -5.08 34.68 6.43
N VAL A 693 -4.26 34.51 7.47
CA VAL A 693 -4.64 34.83 8.85
C VAL A 693 -4.69 36.34 9.00
N VAL A 694 -3.77 37.08 8.41
CA VAL A 694 -3.75 38.55 8.42
C VAL A 694 -4.94 39.11 7.64
N GLU A 695 -5.21 38.60 6.44
CA GLU A 695 -6.36 39.04 5.62
C GLU A 695 -7.72 38.80 6.33
N ASN A 696 -7.86 37.70 7.08
CA ASN A 696 -9.12 37.35 7.72
C ASN A 696 -9.27 37.89 9.15
N TYR A 697 -8.17 38.06 9.87
CA TYR A 697 -8.18 38.32 11.32
C TYR A 697 -7.16 39.37 11.76
N GLY A 698 -6.34 39.92 10.87
CA GLY A 698 -5.24 40.84 11.20
C GLY A 698 -5.70 42.06 11.95
N GLU A 699 -6.74 42.71 11.47
CA GLU A 699 -7.33 43.91 12.11
C GLU A 699 -7.87 43.60 13.53
N SER A 700 -8.57 42.47 13.69
CA SER A 700 -9.09 42.02 15.00
C SER A 700 -7.97 41.72 15.98
N LEU A 701 -6.90 41.05 15.53
CA LEU A 701 -5.75 40.72 16.36
C LEU A 701 -4.97 41.99 16.80
N LEU A 702 -4.73 42.92 15.88
CA LEU A 702 -4.06 44.16 16.18
C LEU A 702 -4.88 45.06 17.12
N ASN A 703 -6.19 45.08 16.98
CA ASN A 703 -7.11 45.78 17.90
C ASN A 703 -7.02 45.23 19.33
N ILE A 704 -7.02 43.89 19.50
CA ILE A 704 -6.88 43.23 20.81
C ILE A 704 -5.54 43.64 21.47
N VAL A 705 -4.45 43.63 20.69
CA VAL A 705 -3.13 44.02 21.16
C VAL A 705 -3.10 45.52 21.56
N SER A 706 -3.69 46.39 20.75
CA SER A 706 -3.80 47.81 21.01
C SER A 706 -4.61 48.16 22.25
N GLU A 707 -5.77 47.52 22.44
CA GLU A 707 -6.60 47.67 23.62
C GLU A 707 -5.91 47.17 24.88
N TRP A 708 -5.23 46.01 24.79
CA TRP A 708 -4.46 45.49 25.92
C TRP A 708 -3.34 46.48 26.32
N LYS A 709 -2.59 47.05 25.35
CA LYS A 709 -1.52 47.97 25.59
C LYS A 709 -2.01 49.24 26.32
N LYS A 710 -3.17 49.80 25.93
CA LYS A 710 -3.80 50.94 26.61
C LYS A 710 -4.19 50.64 28.05
N THR A 711 -4.51 49.36 28.37
CA THR A 711 -4.86 48.94 29.74
C THR A 711 -3.63 48.53 30.56
N ALA A 712 -2.51 48.24 29.95
CA ALA A 712 -1.25 47.92 30.64
C ALA A 712 -0.40 49.16 30.94
N ASP A 713 -0.60 50.26 30.19
CA ASP A 713 0.08 51.56 30.38
C ASP A 713 -0.71 52.52 31.26
N ALA A 714 -1.95 52.18 31.70
CA ALA A 714 -2.81 52.91 32.65
C ALA A 714 -2.70 52.32 34.05
#